data_8c0fa83dee36b08132a144981cf9d14f
#
_entry.id   8c0fa83dee36b08132a144981cf9d14f
#
_cell.length_a   1.000
_cell.length_b   1.000
_cell.length_c   1.000
_cell.angle_alpha   90.00
_cell.angle_beta   90.00
_cell.angle_gamma   90.00
#
_symmetry.space_group_name_H-M   'P 1'
#
loop_
_entity.id
_entity.type
_entity.pdbx_description
1 polymer ?
#
loop_
_entity_poly.entity_id
_entity_poly.type
_entity_poly.pdbx_seq_one_letter_code
_entity_poly.pdbx_strand_id
1 'polypeptide(L)'
;MALLALSCAGVALGWGLPALMGALASTSLLTLALSRQSAPATRDDGPQPTSLEQVSPSQAEPILAEVTSEAQAAEDDEIQVAEEVVTSATTQDLAEAVSAAEEVTPDGLALTPAEELATDVAEEPPASHLDYLALAERITNAGDPVPELKHFVGDIRTREAESEHHPSGAPSELERYAARMLEEAGLFEADPKLPSLTAVQLKSSHLIYLRCKEHNLPYLAKLRILKLESAINAIRFASISLSEDATQEEAYQLNQGLARSIVAQARPIDEPLDSPDDDNWPEGEWSVRYGISQTIETIQLPYRLSARYRTNVADGNVAIEIQLTPAEVFPSSCYVDGLGIVPTTGDMRQRASADYALRLALLLAASAFRCSERIRHVWVAAVLDTPSRRNCYYCVDFDRWRFSRIDLTDLGDLTETYRSFAPLMRYEDGWLRPVRQSFHLEEERFCPSRRYVPVSLSSRRLDGHVAQSLGTNHVSGLAIEESDSRALVASAIMLRLAPEDDAKSTQKNVRAVMELAGDDPDPTVREAAERVVRGLVDGSLHADALTIGEEFVRGDELTRAIDSAKALIMQQKPGKARQAIAPLLARMDEAGVYADTPSVVYRFFSSYVERALYNRLHADEEQRATVMLVPDAYYEAHLLVSVTYLMEGQGEQALAHAERMVELAPLDARARLHIVKCLEVLDRDDEAIEQLRELLERAYEPQGAGYGYYRMAFFQWKQGNVNAAQACYKSAMHLIPSILAVMSMEMSVLYLQNPDMVQDDMEPEAIEGILRANDIPIAPTEHTCELFYDCARASLDAEIFPVARNFAHIMGSFMGDDIIAGVIRSLEDEPDH
;
A
#
# COMPACT_ATOMS: atom_id res chain seq x y z
N MET A 1 -28.08 4.92 13.80
CA MET A 1 -29.09 5.46 12.86
C MET A 1 -30.02 6.46 13.53
N ALA A 2 -30.83 6.11 14.56
CA ALA A 2 -31.72 7.07 15.21
C ALA A 2 -30.97 8.24 15.92
N LEU A 3 -29.83 8.01 16.54
CA LEU A 3 -28.97 9.03 17.16
C LEU A 3 -28.26 9.91 16.12
N LEU A 4 -27.86 9.35 14.98
CA LEU A 4 -27.31 10.09 13.85
C LEU A 4 -28.37 10.99 13.19
N ALA A 5 -29.60 10.48 13.00
CA ALA A 5 -30.71 11.25 12.48
C ALA A 5 -31.14 12.39 13.44
N LEU A 6 -31.07 12.16 14.76
CA LEU A 6 -31.28 13.19 15.78
C LEU A 6 -30.16 14.23 15.81
N SER A 7 -28.91 13.81 15.53
CA SER A 7 -27.75 14.71 15.42
C SER A 7 -27.85 15.62 14.19
N CYS A 8 -28.19 15.07 13.03
CA CYS A 8 -28.40 15.85 11.80
C CYS A 8 -29.61 16.80 11.92
N ALA A 9 -30.72 16.35 12.57
CA ALA A 9 -31.87 17.21 12.85
C ALA A 9 -31.53 18.32 13.88
N GLY A 10 -30.65 18.07 14.82
CA GLY A 10 -30.18 19.05 15.80
C GLY A 10 -29.34 20.15 15.15
N VAL A 11 -28.49 19.82 14.17
CA VAL A 11 -27.71 20.80 13.39
C VAL A 11 -28.63 21.63 12.49
N ALA A 12 -29.59 21.01 11.82
CA ALA A 12 -30.58 21.70 10.98
C ALA A 12 -31.53 22.62 11.79
N LEU A 13 -31.72 22.35 13.09
CA LEU A 13 -32.56 23.14 14.00
C LEU A 13 -31.79 24.14 14.87
N GLY A 14 -30.47 24.33 14.61
CA GLY A 14 -29.63 25.25 15.38
C GLY A 14 -29.34 24.78 16.81
N TRP A 15 -29.52 23.51 17.10
CA TRP A 15 -29.14 22.89 18.38
C TRP A 15 -27.63 22.58 18.33
N GLY A 16 -26.85 23.57 18.81
CA GLY A 16 -25.41 23.46 18.83
C GLY A 16 -24.87 22.22 19.58
N LEU A 17 -23.63 21.95 19.30
CA LEU A 17 -22.57 21.11 19.90
C LEU A 17 -22.88 19.80 20.68
N PRO A 18 -23.86 19.65 21.60
CA PRO A 18 -24.07 18.36 22.26
C PRO A 18 -24.46 17.23 21.29
N ALA A 19 -25.09 17.60 20.17
CA ALA A 19 -25.51 16.65 19.15
C ALA A 19 -24.33 16.15 18.30
N LEU A 20 -23.37 17.03 18.00
CA LEU A 20 -22.19 16.64 17.18
C LEU A 20 -21.18 15.81 18.00
N MET A 21 -21.02 16.11 19.29
CA MET A 21 -20.19 15.31 20.21
C MET A 21 -20.75 13.90 20.40
N GLY A 22 -22.07 13.77 20.40
CA GLY A 22 -22.76 12.48 20.39
C GLY A 22 -22.52 11.68 19.11
N ALA A 23 -22.36 12.34 17.96
CA ALA A 23 -22.13 11.67 16.68
C ALA A 23 -20.67 11.18 16.54
N LEU A 24 -19.67 11.96 16.94
CA LEU A 24 -18.26 11.54 16.88
C LEU A 24 -17.91 10.47 17.92
N ALA A 25 -18.51 10.53 19.12
CA ALA A 25 -18.39 9.45 20.10
C ALA A 25 -19.17 8.20 19.65
N SER A 26 -20.27 8.35 18.90
CA SER A 26 -21.07 7.22 18.41
C SER A 26 -20.52 6.60 17.13
N THR A 27 -19.74 7.28 16.31
CA THR A 27 -19.07 6.66 15.15
C THR A 27 -17.94 5.73 15.59
N SER A 28 -17.13 6.12 16.56
CA SER A 28 -16.13 5.24 17.18
C SER A 28 -16.76 4.07 17.94
N LEU A 29 -17.94 4.25 18.57
CA LEU A 29 -18.71 3.20 19.22
C LEU A 29 -19.51 2.34 18.23
N LEU A 30 -19.92 2.90 17.07
CA LEU A 30 -20.66 2.16 16.04
C LEU A 30 -19.74 1.23 15.25
N THR A 31 -18.50 1.63 15.00
CA THR A 31 -17.48 0.75 14.41
C THR A 31 -17.16 -0.41 15.36
N LEU A 32 -17.05 -0.17 16.65
CA LEU A 32 -16.88 -1.23 17.66
C LEU A 32 -18.13 -2.11 17.85
N ALA A 33 -19.34 -1.56 17.70
CA ALA A 33 -20.61 -2.28 17.85
C ALA A 33 -20.95 -3.11 16.60
N LEU A 34 -20.63 -2.64 15.41
CA LEU A 34 -20.85 -3.37 14.16
C LEU A 34 -19.89 -4.56 14.01
N SER A 35 -18.68 -4.46 14.55
CA SER A 35 -17.74 -5.59 14.62
C SER A 35 -18.19 -6.70 15.59
N ARG A 36 -19.13 -6.42 16.51
CA ARG A 36 -19.68 -7.39 17.46
C ARG A 36 -21.03 -8.00 17.07
N GLN A 37 -21.71 -7.53 16.00
CA GLN A 37 -23.05 -8.02 15.61
C GLN A 37 -23.06 -9.12 14.53
N SER A 38 -21.93 -9.68 14.15
CA SER A 38 -21.87 -10.78 13.17
C SER A 38 -21.77 -12.18 13.76
N ALA A 39 -22.27 -12.42 14.97
CA ALA A 39 -22.44 -13.77 15.52
C ALA A 39 -23.93 -14.09 15.75
N PRO A 40 -24.48 -15.20 15.23
CA PRO A 40 -25.86 -15.56 15.42
C PRO A 40 -26.12 -16.14 16.83
N ALA A 41 -27.15 -15.61 17.48
CA ALA A 41 -27.62 -16.10 18.74
C ALA A 41 -28.38 -17.43 18.59
N THR A 42 -27.88 -18.49 19.21
CA THR A 42 -28.72 -19.65 19.56
C THR A 42 -28.97 -19.66 21.06
N ARG A 43 -30.26 -19.63 21.41
CA ARG A 43 -30.76 -19.95 22.74
C ARG A 43 -30.66 -21.47 22.95
N ASP A 44 -30.22 -21.93 24.10
CA ASP A 44 -31.03 -22.84 24.91
C ASP A 44 -30.49 -23.05 26.33
N ASP A 45 -31.42 -23.52 27.20
CA ASP A 45 -31.44 -23.57 28.66
C ASP A 45 -30.41 -24.48 29.33
N GLY A 46 -30.06 -24.14 30.62
CA GLY A 46 -29.15 -24.87 31.50
C GLY A 46 -29.67 -26.24 32.04
N PRO A 47 -29.02 -26.95 32.90
CA PRO A 47 -28.46 -26.51 34.21
C PRO A 47 -27.10 -27.09 34.61
N GLN A 48 -26.55 -26.57 35.72
CA GLN A 48 -25.32 -26.95 36.46
C GLN A 48 -25.37 -28.32 37.15
N PRO A 49 -24.34 -28.73 37.92
CA PRO A 49 -22.90 -28.93 37.67
C PRO A 49 -22.40 -30.33 38.07
N THR A 50 -21.21 -30.79 37.62
CA THR A 50 -20.38 -31.72 38.45
C THR A 50 -18.96 -31.95 37.89
N SER A 51 -17.99 -31.84 38.81
CA SER A 51 -16.74 -32.57 38.97
C SER A 51 -15.65 -32.65 37.92
N LEU A 52 -14.49 -32.01 38.24
CA LEU A 52 -13.08 -32.45 38.17
C LEU A 52 -12.79 -33.78 37.46
N GLU A 53 -11.99 -33.72 36.41
CA GLU A 53 -10.98 -34.74 36.16
C GLU A 53 -9.78 -34.16 35.34
N GLN A 54 -8.60 -34.62 35.72
CA GLN A 54 -7.27 -34.23 35.25
C GLN A 54 -7.04 -34.68 33.80
N VAL A 55 -6.43 -33.81 32.95
CA VAL A 55 -5.72 -34.25 31.77
C VAL A 55 -4.39 -33.49 31.63
N SER A 56 -3.35 -34.26 31.40
CA SER A 56 -1.94 -33.93 31.30
C SER A 56 -1.53 -32.99 30.18
N PRO A 57 -0.33 -32.36 30.25
CA PRO A 57 0.10 -31.27 29.39
C PRO A 57 0.75 -31.79 28.11
N SER A 58 0.10 -31.57 26.98
CA SER A 58 0.71 -31.69 25.66
C SER A 58 -0.13 -30.92 24.65
N GLN A 59 0.09 -29.65 24.52
CA GLN A 59 -0.30 -28.80 23.38
C GLN A 59 -0.07 -27.33 23.75
N ALA A 60 1.18 -26.93 23.69
CA ALA A 60 1.59 -25.52 23.78
C ALA A 60 2.37 -25.17 22.52
N GLU A 61 1.65 -25.14 21.42
CA GLU A 61 2.03 -24.45 20.17
C GLU A 61 0.74 -24.29 19.36
N PRO A 62 0.02 -23.21 19.46
CA PRO A 62 -0.29 -22.30 18.37
C PRO A 62 -0.66 -20.86 18.77
N ILE A 63 -0.27 -20.35 19.93
CA ILE A 63 -0.73 -19.01 20.36
C ILE A 63 0.14 -17.87 19.80
N LEU A 64 1.40 -18.18 19.42
CA LEU A 64 2.26 -17.16 18.78
C LEU A 64 1.88 -16.87 17.31
N ALA A 65 1.20 -17.81 16.66
CA ALA A 65 0.73 -17.63 15.28
C ALA A 65 -0.53 -16.75 15.18
N GLU A 66 -1.33 -16.67 16.25
CA GLU A 66 -2.56 -15.84 16.23
C GLU A 66 -2.28 -14.35 16.49
N VAL A 67 -1.30 -14.02 17.34
CA VAL A 67 -0.98 -12.62 17.66
C VAL A 67 -0.19 -11.95 16.52
N THR A 68 0.67 -12.71 15.83
CA THR A 68 1.34 -12.23 14.61
C THR A 68 0.39 -12.16 13.41
N SER A 69 -0.65 -12.99 13.38
CA SER A 69 -1.68 -12.98 12.33
C SER A 69 -2.66 -11.80 12.48
N GLU A 70 -2.95 -11.34 13.69
CA GLU A 70 -3.82 -10.17 13.89
C GLU A 70 -3.07 -8.85 13.62
N ALA A 71 -1.78 -8.78 13.89
CA ALA A 71 -0.97 -7.62 13.53
C ALA A 71 -0.71 -7.54 12.00
N GLN A 72 -0.42 -8.67 11.36
CA GLN A 72 -0.31 -8.76 9.90
C GLN A 72 -1.65 -8.55 9.18
N ALA A 73 -2.77 -8.99 9.75
CA ALA A 73 -4.09 -8.72 9.17
C ALA A 73 -4.49 -7.24 9.29
N ALA A 74 -3.98 -6.50 10.25
CA ALA A 74 -4.22 -5.06 10.38
C ALA A 74 -3.33 -4.25 9.40
N GLU A 75 -2.09 -4.69 9.14
CA GLU A 75 -1.22 -4.11 8.12
C GLU A 75 -1.71 -4.45 6.71
N ASP A 76 -2.17 -5.67 6.46
CA ASP A 76 -2.77 -6.09 5.19
C ASP A 76 -4.08 -5.33 4.88
N ASP A 77 -4.88 -4.96 5.90
CA ASP A 77 -6.08 -4.12 5.71
C ASP A 77 -5.71 -2.65 5.38
N GLU A 78 -4.64 -2.09 5.92
CA GLU A 78 -4.14 -0.76 5.55
C GLU A 78 -3.55 -0.75 4.13
N ILE A 79 -2.85 -1.81 3.74
CA ILE A 79 -2.31 -1.99 2.38
C ILE A 79 -3.44 -2.16 1.36
N GLN A 80 -4.50 -2.91 1.69
CA GLN A 80 -5.68 -3.04 0.82
C GLN A 80 -6.43 -1.72 0.64
N VAL A 81 -6.48 -0.88 1.67
CA VAL A 81 -7.08 0.46 1.58
C VAL A 81 -6.24 1.38 0.68
N ALA A 82 -4.92 1.30 0.72
CA ALA A 82 -4.05 2.04 -0.19
C ALA A 82 -4.20 1.56 -1.65
N GLU A 83 -4.35 0.25 -1.87
CA GLU A 83 -4.61 -0.32 -3.19
C GLU A 83 -6.04 -0.04 -3.71
N GLU A 84 -7.06 0.02 -2.84
CA GLU A 84 -8.43 0.40 -3.23
C GLU A 84 -8.54 1.90 -3.57
N VAL A 85 -7.80 2.77 -2.90
CA VAL A 85 -7.76 4.21 -3.20
C VAL A 85 -7.11 4.49 -4.56
N VAL A 86 -6.07 3.73 -4.93
CA VAL A 86 -5.42 3.82 -6.24
C VAL A 86 -6.36 3.42 -7.38
N THR A 87 -7.39 2.60 -7.12
CA THR A 87 -8.26 2.06 -8.18
C THR A 87 -9.58 2.78 -8.39
N SER A 88 -10.00 3.67 -7.47
CA SER A 88 -11.31 4.33 -7.58
C SER A 88 -11.32 5.71 -8.28
N ALA A 89 -10.15 6.29 -8.55
CA ALA A 89 -10.04 7.67 -9.01
C ALA A 89 -9.87 7.84 -10.54
N THR A 90 -10.11 6.85 -11.41
CA THR A 90 -9.53 6.90 -12.76
C THR A 90 -10.35 6.43 -13.93
N THR A 91 -11.65 6.53 -13.92
CA THR A 91 -12.42 6.21 -15.13
C THR A 91 -12.71 7.41 -16.04
N GLN A 92 -12.56 8.63 -15.55
CA GLN A 92 -12.84 9.83 -16.38
C GLN A 92 -11.58 10.45 -17.01
N ASP A 93 -10.45 10.49 -16.31
CA ASP A 93 -9.21 11.12 -16.80
C ASP A 93 -8.54 10.39 -17.98
N LEU A 94 -8.83 9.09 -18.15
CA LEU A 94 -8.25 8.29 -19.26
C LEU A 94 -8.91 8.52 -20.61
N ALA A 95 -10.16 8.96 -20.66
CA ALA A 95 -10.83 9.24 -21.91
C ALA A 95 -10.27 10.53 -22.56
N GLU A 96 -9.87 11.52 -21.76
CA GLU A 96 -9.30 12.77 -22.28
C GLU A 96 -7.80 12.66 -22.63
N ALA A 97 -7.02 11.88 -21.85
CA ALA A 97 -5.61 11.66 -22.15
C ALA A 97 -5.37 10.87 -23.44
N VAL A 98 -6.28 9.95 -23.80
CA VAL A 98 -6.23 9.23 -25.08
C VAL A 98 -6.62 10.14 -26.25
N SER A 99 -7.54 11.10 -26.04
CA SER A 99 -7.91 12.10 -27.06
C SER A 99 -6.80 13.12 -27.33
N ALA A 100 -5.96 13.43 -26.35
CA ALA A 100 -4.85 14.38 -26.48
C ALA A 100 -3.60 13.78 -27.13
N ALA A 101 -3.43 12.46 -27.08
CA ALA A 101 -2.27 11.77 -27.68
C ALA A 101 -2.40 11.52 -29.19
N GLU A 102 -3.59 11.70 -29.78
CA GLU A 102 -3.80 11.51 -31.22
C GLU A 102 -3.47 12.74 -32.10
N GLU A 103 -3.05 13.86 -31.53
CA GLU A 103 -2.78 15.11 -32.28
C GLU A 103 -1.31 15.40 -32.63
N VAL A 104 -0.41 14.41 -32.61
CA VAL A 104 0.96 14.63 -33.09
C VAL A 104 1.34 13.63 -34.18
N THR A 105 0.98 13.94 -35.42
CA THR A 105 1.63 13.37 -36.62
C THR A 105 2.31 14.46 -37.41
N PRO A 106 3.53 14.23 -37.92
CA PRO A 106 4.23 15.22 -38.75
C PRO A 106 3.90 15.10 -40.23
N ASP A 107 3.74 16.28 -40.82
CA ASP A 107 3.91 16.65 -42.18
C ASP A 107 3.05 16.09 -43.35
N GLY A 108 2.18 16.93 -43.75
CA GLY A 108 2.17 17.54 -45.12
C GLY A 108 1.75 16.66 -46.29
N LEU A 109 0.46 16.74 -46.64
CA LEU A 109 0.07 16.89 -48.05
C LEU A 109 -1.40 17.42 -48.13
N ALA A 110 -1.51 18.60 -48.70
CA ALA A 110 -2.79 19.25 -48.97
C ALA A 110 -3.57 18.50 -50.06
N LEU A 111 -4.86 18.22 -49.81
CA LEU A 111 -5.84 17.94 -50.85
C LEU A 111 -7.07 18.81 -50.64
N THR A 112 -7.44 19.47 -51.70
CA THR A 112 -8.56 20.39 -51.90
C THR A 112 -9.95 19.73 -51.77
N PRO A 113 -11.01 20.49 -51.42
CA PRO A 113 -12.35 19.94 -51.20
C PRO A 113 -13.06 19.66 -52.53
N ALA A 114 -13.74 18.54 -52.59
CA ALA A 114 -14.69 18.21 -53.65
C ALA A 114 -16.12 18.21 -53.11
N GLU A 115 -16.97 18.80 -53.89
CA GLU A 115 -18.36 19.19 -53.70
C GLU A 115 -19.33 18.05 -53.34
N GLU A 116 -20.36 18.42 -52.59
CA GLU A 116 -21.59 17.69 -52.31
C GLU A 116 -22.24 17.03 -53.54
N LEU A 117 -22.53 15.77 -53.41
CA LEU A 117 -23.65 15.12 -54.10
C LEU A 117 -24.39 14.22 -53.10
N ALA A 118 -25.50 14.77 -52.60
CA ALA A 118 -26.45 14.01 -51.79
C ALA A 118 -27.09 12.91 -52.65
N THR A 119 -26.82 11.67 -52.30
CA THR A 119 -27.67 10.53 -52.66
C THR A 119 -28.06 9.83 -51.36
N ASP A 120 -29.39 9.77 -51.13
CA ASP A 120 -30.04 8.96 -50.13
C ASP A 120 -29.59 7.49 -50.33
N VAL A 121 -28.55 7.08 -49.63
CA VAL A 121 -28.22 5.67 -49.40
C VAL A 121 -28.66 5.36 -47.99
N ALA A 122 -29.60 4.44 -47.87
CA ALA A 122 -29.96 3.85 -46.57
C ALA A 122 -28.66 3.47 -45.86
N GLU A 123 -28.37 4.10 -44.70
CA GLU A 123 -27.25 3.75 -43.87
C GLU A 123 -27.37 2.27 -43.49
N GLU A 124 -26.50 1.44 -44.06
CA GLU A 124 -26.26 0.12 -43.50
C GLU A 124 -25.78 0.33 -42.07
N PRO A 125 -26.35 -0.41 -41.07
CA PRO A 125 -25.88 -0.31 -39.70
C PRO A 125 -24.36 -0.61 -39.70
N PRO A 126 -23.56 0.14 -38.94
CA PRO A 126 -22.11 -0.05 -38.91
C PRO A 126 -21.79 -1.51 -38.61
N ALA A 127 -20.85 -2.09 -39.34
CA ALA A 127 -20.38 -3.43 -39.08
C ALA A 127 -19.91 -3.50 -37.62
N SER A 128 -20.39 -4.52 -36.88
CA SER A 128 -20.00 -4.69 -35.47
C SER A 128 -18.50 -4.95 -35.39
N HIS A 129 -17.77 -4.15 -34.62
CA HIS A 129 -16.34 -4.34 -34.34
C HIS A 129 -16.11 -4.61 -32.87
N LEU A 130 -14.97 -5.18 -32.52
CA LEU A 130 -14.59 -5.47 -31.15
C LEU A 130 -14.28 -4.20 -30.38
N ASP A 131 -15.25 -3.73 -29.58
CA ASP A 131 -15.06 -2.60 -28.68
C ASP A 131 -14.50 -3.09 -27.34
N TYR A 132 -13.16 -3.10 -27.23
CA TYR A 132 -12.47 -3.50 -26.01
C TYR A 132 -12.62 -2.44 -24.91
N LEU A 133 -12.64 -1.14 -25.23
CA LEU A 133 -12.74 -0.08 -24.22
C LEU A 133 -14.06 -0.16 -23.46
N ALA A 134 -15.18 -0.34 -24.18
CA ALA A 134 -16.48 -0.54 -23.54
C ALA A 134 -16.53 -1.84 -22.73
N LEU A 135 -15.83 -2.90 -23.14
CA LEU A 135 -15.72 -4.13 -22.34
C LEU A 135 -14.90 -3.88 -21.07
N ALA A 136 -13.74 -3.24 -21.17
CA ALA A 136 -12.87 -2.93 -20.06
C ALA A 136 -13.58 -2.06 -19.02
N GLU A 137 -14.28 -1.01 -19.45
CA GLU A 137 -15.08 -0.15 -18.58
C GLU A 137 -16.16 -0.93 -17.84
N ARG A 138 -16.92 -1.76 -18.54
CA ARG A 138 -17.97 -2.58 -17.89
C ARG A 138 -17.43 -3.52 -16.83
N ILE A 139 -16.32 -4.23 -17.11
CA ILE A 139 -15.77 -5.20 -16.17
C ILE A 139 -15.03 -4.55 -15.00
N THR A 140 -14.42 -3.36 -15.17
CA THR A 140 -13.75 -2.63 -14.08
C THR A 140 -14.75 -1.94 -13.15
N ASN A 141 -15.89 -1.47 -13.68
CA ASN A 141 -16.95 -0.86 -12.89
C ASN A 141 -17.91 -1.89 -12.26
N ALA A 142 -17.83 -3.15 -12.66
CA ALA A 142 -18.65 -4.21 -12.08
C ALA A 142 -18.12 -4.68 -10.73
N GLY A 143 -19.01 -4.92 -9.77
CA GLY A 143 -18.65 -5.57 -8.50
C GLY A 143 -18.13 -7.01 -8.64
N ASP A 144 -18.44 -7.67 -9.78
CA ASP A 144 -17.87 -8.94 -10.23
C ASP A 144 -17.85 -8.93 -11.77
N PRO A 145 -16.67 -9.05 -12.43
CA PRO A 145 -16.54 -9.02 -13.89
C PRO A 145 -17.08 -10.27 -14.58
N VAL A 146 -17.23 -11.41 -13.89
CA VAL A 146 -17.62 -12.68 -14.52
C VAL A 146 -19.00 -12.63 -15.17
N PRO A 147 -20.05 -12.06 -14.57
CA PRO A 147 -21.34 -11.85 -15.23
C PRO A 147 -21.24 -11.02 -16.51
N GLU A 148 -20.48 -9.92 -16.50
CA GLU A 148 -20.31 -9.04 -17.66
C GLU A 148 -19.60 -9.73 -18.80
N LEU A 149 -18.53 -10.50 -18.52
CA LEU A 149 -17.85 -11.32 -19.51
C LEU A 149 -18.80 -12.37 -20.12
N LYS A 150 -19.66 -13.00 -19.29
CA LYS A 150 -20.66 -13.96 -19.79
C LYS A 150 -21.70 -13.30 -20.68
N HIS A 151 -22.14 -12.09 -20.34
CA HIS A 151 -23.06 -11.32 -21.14
C HIS A 151 -22.41 -10.97 -22.50
N PHE A 152 -21.18 -10.48 -22.50
CA PHE A 152 -20.42 -10.16 -23.71
C PHE A 152 -20.31 -11.35 -24.66
N VAL A 153 -19.93 -12.54 -24.15
CA VAL A 153 -19.86 -13.75 -24.99
C VAL A 153 -21.25 -14.18 -25.46
N GLY A 154 -22.27 -14.08 -24.61
CA GLY A 154 -23.65 -14.42 -24.93
C GLY A 154 -24.21 -13.58 -26.08
N ASP A 155 -23.93 -12.29 -26.10
CA ASP A 155 -24.34 -11.36 -27.19
C ASP A 155 -23.70 -11.76 -28.52
N ILE A 156 -22.38 -12.04 -28.50
CA ILE A 156 -21.66 -12.47 -29.72
C ILE A 156 -22.27 -13.77 -30.25
N ARG A 157 -22.51 -14.76 -29.40
CA ARG A 157 -23.07 -16.05 -29.80
C ARG A 157 -24.50 -15.92 -30.29
N THR A 158 -25.30 -15.02 -29.72
CA THR A 158 -26.67 -14.72 -30.19
C THR A 158 -26.63 -14.12 -31.59
N ARG A 159 -25.82 -13.10 -31.82
CA ARG A 159 -25.62 -12.49 -33.14
C ARG A 159 -25.07 -13.47 -34.18
N GLU A 160 -24.18 -14.36 -33.76
CA GLU A 160 -23.64 -15.42 -34.63
C GLU A 160 -24.75 -16.38 -35.08
N ALA A 161 -25.62 -16.80 -34.18
CA ALA A 161 -26.77 -17.65 -34.51
C ALA A 161 -27.82 -16.94 -35.40
N GLU A 162 -28.02 -15.65 -35.18
CA GLU A 162 -28.96 -14.84 -35.98
C GLU A 162 -28.39 -14.48 -37.35
N SER A 163 -27.07 -14.49 -37.52
CA SER A 163 -26.38 -14.11 -38.78
C SER A 163 -26.75 -14.98 -40.00
N GLU A 164 -27.24 -16.21 -39.76
CA GLU A 164 -27.79 -17.03 -40.83
C GLU A 164 -29.03 -16.40 -41.50
N HIS A 165 -29.76 -15.53 -40.77
CA HIS A 165 -30.97 -14.86 -41.23
C HIS A 165 -30.78 -13.37 -41.51
N HIS A 166 -29.79 -12.74 -40.85
CA HIS A 166 -29.49 -11.31 -40.95
C HIS A 166 -27.99 -11.07 -41.03
N PRO A 167 -27.38 -11.14 -42.25
CA PRO A 167 -25.90 -11.02 -42.41
C PRO A 167 -25.30 -9.69 -41.93
N SER A 168 -26.04 -8.60 -41.93
CA SER A 168 -25.59 -7.28 -41.52
C SER A 168 -25.35 -7.12 -40.03
N GLY A 169 -25.80 -8.07 -39.20
CA GLY A 169 -25.55 -8.10 -37.74
C GLY A 169 -24.58 -9.17 -37.30
N ALA A 170 -23.87 -9.81 -38.22
CA ALA A 170 -22.93 -10.89 -37.90
C ALA A 170 -21.75 -10.33 -37.07
N PRO A 171 -21.27 -11.09 -36.03
CA PRO A 171 -20.09 -10.68 -35.29
C PRO A 171 -18.84 -10.73 -36.18
N SER A 172 -17.90 -9.82 -35.95
CA SER A 172 -16.60 -9.79 -36.62
C SER A 172 -15.75 -11.01 -36.23
N GLU A 173 -14.70 -11.28 -37.00
CA GLU A 173 -13.75 -12.36 -36.68
C GLU A 173 -13.02 -12.12 -35.36
N LEU A 174 -12.71 -10.87 -35.02
CA LEU A 174 -12.14 -10.50 -33.71
C LEU A 174 -13.10 -10.72 -32.55
N GLU A 175 -14.40 -10.43 -32.71
CA GLU A 175 -15.42 -10.74 -31.69
C GLU A 175 -15.54 -12.27 -31.50
N ARG A 176 -15.51 -13.05 -32.58
CA ARG A 176 -15.48 -14.52 -32.47
C ARG A 176 -14.23 -15.04 -31.78
N TYR A 177 -13.07 -14.43 -32.06
CA TYR A 177 -11.82 -14.71 -31.34
C TYR A 177 -11.97 -14.42 -29.86
N ALA A 178 -12.49 -13.26 -29.49
CA ALA A 178 -12.69 -12.86 -28.10
C ALA A 178 -13.62 -13.82 -27.35
N ALA A 179 -14.75 -14.18 -27.94
CA ALA A 179 -15.67 -15.16 -27.35
C ALA A 179 -15.00 -16.52 -27.14
N ARG A 180 -14.26 -17.01 -28.13
CA ARG A 180 -13.54 -18.28 -28.05
C ARG A 180 -12.47 -18.25 -26.96
N MET A 181 -11.65 -17.20 -26.87
CA MET A 181 -10.62 -17.08 -25.83
C MET A 181 -11.21 -17.16 -24.42
N LEU A 182 -12.32 -16.47 -24.15
CA LEU A 182 -12.99 -16.49 -22.85
C LEU A 182 -13.64 -17.86 -22.54
N GLU A 183 -14.24 -18.51 -23.53
CA GLU A 183 -14.78 -19.85 -23.39
C GLU A 183 -13.68 -20.87 -23.06
N GLU A 184 -12.57 -20.86 -23.82
CA GLU A 184 -11.39 -21.71 -23.60
C GLU A 184 -10.71 -21.46 -22.26
N ALA A 185 -10.79 -20.21 -21.74
CA ALA A 185 -10.32 -19.85 -20.41
C ALA A 185 -11.20 -20.40 -19.27
N GLY A 186 -12.33 -21.03 -19.60
CA GLY A 186 -13.24 -21.66 -18.64
C GLY A 186 -14.30 -20.73 -18.07
N LEU A 187 -14.68 -19.66 -18.78
CA LEU A 187 -15.68 -18.67 -18.30
C LEU A 187 -17.01 -19.34 -17.89
N PHE A 188 -17.47 -20.38 -18.61
CA PHE A 188 -18.73 -21.07 -18.37
C PHE A 188 -18.57 -22.35 -17.51
N GLU A 189 -17.36 -22.74 -17.13
CA GLU A 189 -17.17 -23.88 -16.25
C GLU A 189 -17.80 -23.63 -14.88
N ALA A 190 -18.42 -24.67 -14.32
CA ALA A 190 -19.05 -24.57 -13.00
C ALA A 190 -18.08 -24.90 -11.86
N ASP A 191 -17.07 -25.72 -12.12
CA ASP A 191 -16.10 -26.22 -11.14
C ASP A 191 -14.66 -25.99 -11.64
N PRO A 192 -13.76 -25.45 -10.79
CA PRO A 192 -14.00 -24.93 -9.45
C PRO A 192 -14.82 -23.63 -9.45
N LYS A 193 -15.67 -23.44 -8.44
CA LYS A 193 -16.39 -22.17 -8.26
C LYS A 193 -15.38 -21.03 -8.08
N LEU A 194 -15.52 -19.99 -8.88
CA LEU A 194 -14.75 -18.77 -8.69
C LEU A 194 -15.27 -17.97 -7.49
N PRO A 195 -14.38 -17.30 -6.72
CA PRO A 195 -14.79 -16.29 -5.75
C PRO A 195 -15.38 -15.08 -6.47
N SER A 196 -15.90 -14.11 -5.72
CA SER A 196 -16.17 -12.79 -6.27
C SER A 196 -14.85 -12.14 -6.68
N LEU A 197 -14.77 -11.66 -7.91
CA LEU A 197 -13.58 -11.04 -8.48
C LEU A 197 -13.79 -9.54 -8.61
N THR A 198 -12.70 -8.81 -8.64
CA THR A 198 -12.64 -7.39 -9.02
C THR A 198 -11.64 -7.27 -10.17
N ALA A 199 -12.02 -6.60 -11.25
CA ALA A 199 -11.11 -6.29 -12.33
C ALA A 199 -10.42 -4.95 -12.08
N VAL A 200 -9.10 -4.92 -12.17
CA VAL A 200 -8.28 -3.73 -12.00
C VAL A 200 -7.45 -3.53 -13.25
N GLN A 201 -7.52 -2.34 -13.84
CA GLN A 201 -6.70 -1.97 -14.98
C GLN A 201 -5.50 -1.17 -14.49
N LEU A 202 -4.28 -1.60 -14.83
CA LEU A 202 -3.05 -0.85 -14.54
C LEU A 202 -3.00 0.40 -15.43
N LYS A 203 -2.59 1.53 -14.86
CA LYS A 203 -2.48 2.80 -15.59
C LYS A 203 -1.36 2.78 -16.62
N SER A 204 -0.22 2.20 -16.26
CA SER A 204 1.01 2.20 -17.05
C SER A 204 1.00 1.23 -18.24
N SER A 205 0.46 0.03 -18.07
CA SER A 205 0.41 -1.00 -19.12
C SER A 205 -0.98 -1.21 -19.73
N HIS A 206 -2.02 -0.65 -19.09
CA HIS A 206 -3.43 -0.88 -19.43
C HIS A 206 -3.86 -2.35 -19.41
N LEU A 207 -3.06 -3.22 -18.78
CA LEU A 207 -3.42 -4.62 -18.59
C LEU A 207 -4.46 -4.75 -17.49
N ILE A 208 -5.35 -5.74 -17.63
CA ILE A 208 -6.36 -6.02 -16.61
C ILE A 208 -5.90 -7.19 -15.76
N TYR A 209 -5.94 -6.99 -14.43
CA TYR A 209 -5.73 -8.02 -13.44
C TYR A 209 -7.04 -8.33 -12.71
N LEU A 210 -7.26 -9.63 -12.45
CA LEU A 210 -8.42 -10.10 -11.69
C LEU A 210 -7.99 -10.38 -10.25
N ARG A 211 -8.55 -9.64 -9.31
CA ARG A 211 -8.26 -9.76 -7.87
C ARG A 211 -9.43 -10.39 -7.13
N CYS A 212 -9.15 -11.03 -6.01
CA CYS A 212 -10.16 -11.52 -5.07
C CYS A 212 -9.70 -11.27 -3.63
N LYS A 213 -10.66 -11.16 -2.72
CA LYS A 213 -10.40 -10.96 -1.27
C LYS A 213 -10.02 -12.26 -0.54
N GLU A 214 -10.16 -13.42 -1.18
CA GLU A 214 -9.88 -14.71 -0.58
C GLU A 214 -8.40 -15.09 -0.71
N HIS A 215 -7.67 -15.13 0.41
CA HIS A 215 -6.23 -15.45 0.41
C HIS A 215 -5.92 -16.92 0.12
N ASN A 216 -6.78 -17.88 0.51
CA ASN A 216 -6.55 -19.31 0.38
C ASN A 216 -7.37 -19.95 -0.73
N LEU A 217 -7.15 -19.55 -1.98
CA LEU A 217 -7.82 -20.13 -3.12
C LEU A 217 -7.29 -21.51 -3.47
N PRO A 218 -8.18 -22.46 -3.86
CA PRO A 218 -7.77 -23.71 -4.49
C PRO A 218 -6.91 -23.47 -5.74
N TYR A 219 -5.87 -24.28 -5.93
CA TYR A 219 -4.96 -24.12 -7.06
C TYR A 219 -5.67 -24.05 -8.43
N LEU A 220 -6.70 -24.91 -8.65
CA LEU A 220 -7.47 -24.89 -9.89
C LEU A 220 -8.26 -23.58 -10.08
N ALA A 221 -8.74 -22.96 -8.99
CA ALA A 221 -9.39 -21.66 -9.07
C ALA A 221 -8.39 -20.55 -9.45
N LYS A 222 -7.19 -20.56 -8.85
CA LYS A 222 -6.09 -19.67 -9.26
C LYS A 222 -5.74 -19.81 -10.74
N LEU A 223 -5.60 -21.03 -11.23
CA LEU A 223 -5.34 -21.29 -12.65
C LEU A 223 -6.44 -20.70 -13.55
N ARG A 224 -7.70 -20.85 -13.15
CA ARG A 224 -8.82 -20.33 -13.93
C ARG A 224 -8.86 -18.82 -13.96
N ILE A 225 -8.58 -18.15 -12.83
CA ILE A 225 -8.43 -16.70 -12.77
C ILE A 225 -7.33 -16.24 -13.73
N LEU A 226 -6.14 -16.85 -13.68
CA LEU A 226 -5.03 -16.51 -14.57
C LEU A 226 -5.36 -16.74 -16.05
N LYS A 227 -6.11 -17.79 -16.39
CA LYS A 227 -6.59 -18.02 -17.77
C LYS A 227 -7.55 -16.93 -18.25
N LEU A 228 -8.53 -16.57 -17.41
CA LEU A 228 -9.49 -15.52 -17.73
C LEU A 228 -8.80 -14.17 -17.93
N GLU A 229 -7.89 -13.82 -17.03
CA GLU A 229 -7.07 -12.62 -17.12
C GLU A 229 -6.23 -12.59 -18.40
N SER A 230 -5.55 -13.69 -18.71
CA SER A 230 -4.78 -13.84 -19.95
C SER A 230 -5.67 -13.70 -21.20
N ALA A 231 -6.89 -14.23 -21.18
CA ALA A 231 -7.85 -14.09 -22.28
C ALA A 231 -8.28 -12.63 -22.48
N ILE A 232 -8.60 -11.92 -21.39
CA ILE A 232 -8.97 -10.48 -21.44
C ILE A 232 -7.82 -9.66 -22.04
N ASN A 233 -6.58 -9.89 -21.58
CA ASN A 233 -5.41 -9.17 -22.10
C ASN A 233 -5.08 -9.54 -23.55
N ALA A 234 -5.28 -10.80 -23.96
CA ALA A 234 -5.15 -11.21 -25.36
C ALA A 234 -6.19 -10.52 -26.27
N ILE A 235 -7.41 -10.34 -25.79
CA ILE A 235 -8.48 -9.57 -26.51
C ILE A 235 -8.04 -8.10 -26.67
N ARG A 236 -7.50 -7.48 -25.60
CA ARG A 236 -6.94 -6.13 -25.69
C ARG A 236 -5.89 -6.00 -26.78
N PHE A 237 -4.88 -6.89 -26.77
CA PHE A 237 -3.82 -6.85 -27.79
C PHE A 237 -4.35 -7.00 -29.19
N ALA A 238 -5.33 -7.88 -29.41
CA ALA A 238 -5.97 -8.03 -30.71
C ALA A 238 -6.71 -6.75 -31.13
N SER A 239 -7.47 -6.15 -30.22
CA SER A 239 -8.24 -4.93 -30.48
C SER A 239 -7.38 -3.72 -30.85
N ILE A 240 -6.23 -3.52 -30.16
CA ILE A 240 -5.37 -2.33 -30.39
C ILE A 240 -4.32 -2.52 -31.49
N SER A 241 -3.98 -3.77 -31.85
CA SER A 241 -2.86 -4.05 -32.77
C SER A 241 -3.31 -4.53 -34.14
N LEU A 242 -4.56 -4.92 -34.29
CA LEU A 242 -5.10 -5.46 -35.54
C LEU A 242 -6.21 -4.56 -36.11
N SER A 243 -6.38 -4.60 -37.42
CA SER A 243 -7.50 -3.91 -38.09
C SER A 243 -8.85 -4.61 -37.83
N GLU A 244 -9.95 -3.90 -37.98
CA GLU A 244 -11.31 -4.43 -37.73
C GLU A 244 -11.67 -5.64 -38.61
N ASP A 245 -11.07 -5.77 -39.78
CA ASP A 245 -11.25 -6.87 -40.72
C ASP A 245 -10.27 -8.03 -40.51
N ALA A 246 -9.45 -7.97 -39.47
CA ALA A 246 -8.48 -9.01 -39.16
C ALA A 246 -9.17 -10.35 -38.84
N THR A 247 -8.47 -11.43 -39.19
CA THR A 247 -8.95 -12.81 -38.99
C THR A 247 -8.65 -13.32 -37.59
N GLN A 248 -9.36 -14.36 -37.14
CA GLN A 248 -9.01 -15.07 -35.90
C GLN A 248 -7.57 -15.63 -35.95
N GLU A 249 -7.11 -16.07 -37.13
CA GLU A 249 -5.76 -16.61 -37.33
C GLU A 249 -4.71 -15.56 -37.01
N GLU A 250 -4.89 -14.31 -37.49
CA GLU A 250 -3.99 -13.17 -37.20
C GLU A 250 -4.00 -12.84 -35.70
N ALA A 251 -5.15 -12.91 -35.02
CA ALA A 251 -5.23 -12.70 -33.60
C ALA A 251 -4.49 -13.79 -32.77
N TYR A 252 -4.58 -15.05 -33.16
CA TYR A 252 -3.80 -16.12 -32.55
C TYR A 252 -2.31 -15.99 -32.84
N GLN A 253 -1.91 -15.58 -34.05
CA GLN A 253 -0.51 -15.29 -34.41
C GLN A 253 0.05 -14.15 -33.56
N LEU A 254 -0.70 -13.06 -33.39
CA LEU A 254 -0.32 -11.94 -32.56
C LEU A 254 -0.04 -12.39 -31.12
N ASN A 255 -0.98 -13.11 -30.49
CA ASN A 255 -0.82 -13.57 -29.11
C ASN A 255 0.41 -14.48 -28.92
N GLN A 256 0.65 -15.39 -29.87
CA GLN A 256 1.84 -16.24 -29.86
C GLN A 256 3.12 -15.45 -30.12
N GLY A 257 3.06 -14.45 -30.98
CA GLY A 257 4.14 -13.51 -31.27
C GLY A 257 4.55 -12.72 -30.05
N LEU A 258 3.59 -12.14 -29.32
CA LEU A 258 3.85 -11.41 -28.07
C LEU A 258 4.59 -12.27 -27.04
N ALA A 259 4.17 -13.51 -26.83
CA ALA A 259 4.83 -14.40 -25.89
C ALA A 259 6.28 -14.76 -26.29
N ARG A 260 6.56 -14.84 -27.60
CA ARG A 260 7.89 -15.17 -28.12
C ARG A 260 8.83 -13.96 -28.23
N SER A 261 8.27 -12.79 -28.55
CA SER A 261 9.04 -11.56 -28.75
C SER A 261 9.18 -10.71 -27.49
N ILE A 262 8.79 -11.23 -26.33
CA ILE A 262 8.84 -10.50 -25.05
C ILE A 262 10.22 -9.85 -24.81
N VAL A 263 11.30 -10.52 -25.17
CA VAL A 263 12.67 -10.01 -24.99
C VAL A 263 12.96 -8.84 -25.91
N ALA A 264 12.25 -8.71 -27.02
CA ALA A 264 12.40 -7.56 -27.92
C ALA A 264 11.94 -6.22 -27.26
N GLN A 265 11.22 -6.30 -26.15
CA GLN A 265 10.89 -5.13 -25.33
C GLN A 265 12.06 -4.71 -24.41
N ALA A 266 13.11 -5.54 -24.29
CA ALA A 266 14.31 -5.16 -23.56
C ALA A 266 15.05 -4.06 -24.32
N ARG A 267 15.38 -2.97 -23.63
CA ARG A 267 16.27 -1.95 -24.18
C ARG A 267 17.73 -2.36 -23.96
N PRO A 268 18.66 -1.87 -24.77
CA PRO A 268 20.10 -2.09 -24.56
C PRO A 268 20.54 -1.73 -23.15
N ILE A 269 21.43 -2.51 -22.55
CA ILE A 269 21.88 -2.33 -21.16
C ILE A 269 22.78 -1.11 -20.96
N ASP A 270 23.30 -0.52 -22.02
CA ASP A 270 24.11 0.69 -22.08
C ASP A 270 23.29 1.95 -22.41
N GLU A 271 22.01 1.81 -22.68
CA GLU A 271 21.08 2.92 -22.83
C GLU A 271 20.58 3.37 -21.45
N PRO A 272 20.80 4.65 -21.05
CA PRO A 272 20.36 5.13 -19.74
C PRO A 272 18.84 5.01 -19.59
N LEU A 273 18.37 4.88 -18.36
CA LEU A 273 16.96 4.99 -18.02
C LEU A 273 16.50 6.42 -18.27
N ASP A 274 15.31 6.56 -18.85
CA ASP A 274 14.57 7.82 -18.80
C ASP A 274 14.13 8.01 -17.33
N SER A 275 15.00 8.62 -16.53
CA SER A 275 14.68 8.95 -15.15
C SER A 275 14.09 10.35 -15.11
N PRO A 276 13.04 10.60 -14.35
CA PRO A 276 12.57 11.96 -14.07
C PRO A 276 13.56 12.74 -13.20
N ASP A 277 14.67 12.10 -12.81
CA ASP A 277 15.63 12.61 -11.87
C ASP A 277 16.64 13.59 -12.49
N ASP A 278 17.05 14.58 -11.69
CA ASP A 278 18.16 15.49 -11.99
C ASP A 278 19.44 14.69 -12.24
N ASP A 279 20.15 14.98 -13.33
CA ASP A 279 21.39 14.30 -13.80
C ASP A 279 22.52 14.24 -12.73
N ASN A 280 22.37 14.95 -11.64
CA ASN A 280 23.36 15.05 -10.56
C ASN A 280 23.21 14.04 -9.41
N TRP A 281 22.14 13.22 -9.40
CA TRP A 281 21.96 12.27 -8.32
C TRP A 281 22.70 10.95 -8.61
N PRO A 282 23.50 10.42 -7.67
CA PRO A 282 24.25 9.18 -7.91
C PRO A 282 23.32 7.98 -8.01
N GLU A 283 23.65 7.02 -8.88
CA GLU A 283 22.97 5.74 -8.95
C GLU A 283 23.03 4.97 -7.62
N GLY A 284 21.88 4.50 -7.14
CA GLY A 284 21.74 3.81 -5.86
C GLY A 284 20.67 2.72 -5.86
N GLU A 285 20.23 2.35 -4.67
CA GLU A 285 19.14 1.37 -4.48
C GLU A 285 17.83 1.86 -5.10
N TRP A 286 17.53 3.18 -4.98
CA TRP A 286 16.34 3.78 -5.59
C TRP A 286 16.31 3.58 -7.09
N SER A 287 17.36 3.98 -7.80
CA SER A 287 17.41 3.89 -9.27
C SER A 287 17.18 2.46 -9.76
N VAL A 288 17.76 1.48 -9.08
CA VAL A 288 17.62 0.07 -9.44
C VAL A 288 16.22 -0.44 -9.17
N ARG A 289 15.64 -0.16 -7.99
CA ARG A 289 14.30 -0.61 -7.65
C ARG A 289 13.24 0.08 -8.50
N TYR A 290 13.37 1.38 -8.71
CA TYR A 290 12.47 2.14 -9.59
C TYR A 290 12.51 1.60 -11.02
N GLY A 291 13.69 1.40 -11.60
CA GLY A 291 13.83 0.91 -12.97
C GLY A 291 13.35 -0.53 -13.15
N ILE A 292 13.55 -1.42 -12.18
CA ILE A 292 12.98 -2.79 -12.22
C ILE A 292 11.45 -2.70 -12.11
N SER A 293 10.91 -1.89 -11.18
CA SER A 293 9.47 -1.69 -11.04
C SER A 293 8.87 -1.08 -12.29
N GLN A 294 9.49 -0.05 -12.86
CA GLN A 294 9.07 0.54 -14.13
C GLN A 294 8.97 -0.51 -15.24
N THR A 295 9.99 -1.37 -15.37
CA THR A 295 9.94 -2.45 -16.37
C THR A 295 8.79 -3.41 -16.11
N ILE A 296 8.58 -3.85 -14.86
CA ILE A 296 7.53 -4.79 -14.51
C ILE A 296 6.13 -4.21 -14.79
N GLU A 297 5.92 -2.95 -14.46
CA GLU A 297 4.59 -2.31 -14.56
C GLU A 297 4.26 -1.84 -15.99
N THR A 298 5.25 -1.48 -16.81
CA THR A 298 5.00 -0.97 -18.17
C THR A 298 5.06 -2.03 -19.26
N ILE A 299 5.64 -3.21 -18.98
CA ILE A 299 5.83 -4.24 -19.97
C ILE A 299 4.50 -4.83 -20.47
N GLN A 300 4.39 -5.01 -21.77
CA GLN A 300 3.22 -5.58 -22.43
C GLN A 300 3.34 -7.11 -22.45
N LEU A 301 2.67 -7.77 -21.51
CA LEU A 301 2.72 -9.24 -21.36
C LEU A 301 1.35 -9.88 -21.58
N PRO A 302 1.27 -10.99 -22.31
CA PRO A 302 0.01 -11.74 -22.44
C PRO A 302 -0.35 -12.50 -21.14
N TYR A 303 0.60 -12.73 -20.26
CA TYR A 303 0.41 -13.47 -19.00
C TYR A 303 0.92 -12.65 -17.82
N ARG A 304 0.23 -12.74 -16.68
CA ARG A 304 0.61 -12.02 -15.45
C ARG A 304 2.06 -12.34 -15.06
N LEU A 305 2.84 -11.30 -14.87
CA LEU A 305 4.15 -11.39 -14.25
C LEU A 305 3.99 -11.27 -12.73
N SER A 306 4.48 -12.26 -12.01
CA SER A 306 4.64 -12.17 -10.55
C SER A 306 6.11 -12.42 -10.25
N ALA A 307 6.79 -11.40 -9.75
CA ALA A 307 8.20 -11.47 -9.43
C ALA A 307 8.45 -10.81 -8.06
N ARG A 308 9.33 -11.44 -7.28
CA ARG A 308 9.92 -10.85 -6.09
C ARG A 308 11.40 -10.63 -6.34
N TYR A 309 11.95 -9.58 -5.80
CA TYR A 309 13.37 -9.33 -6.00
C TYR A 309 14.04 -8.70 -4.77
N ARG A 310 15.36 -8.82 -4.73
CA ARG A 310 16.25 -8.14 -3.78
C ARG A 310 17.36 -7.46 -4.55
N THR A 311 17.72 -6.31 -4.08
CA THR A 311 18.81 -5.51 -4.65
C THR A 311 19.89 -5.30 -3.59
N ASN A 312 21.13 -5.44 -3.96
CA ASN A 312 22.30 -5.08 -3.16
C ASN A 312 23.30 -4.37 -4.09
N VAL A 313 22.97 -3.10 -4.37
CA VAL A 313 23.71 -2.28 -5.33
C VAL A 313 25.14 -2.04 -4.84
N ALA A 314 25.35 -1.97 -3.53
CA ALA A 314 26.68 -1.79 -2.92
C ALA A 314 27.64 -2.92 -3.32
N ASP A 315 27.15 -4.17 -3.33
CA ASP A 315 27.93 -5.35 -3.70
C ASP A 315 27.74 -5.76 -5.18
N GLY A 316 26.88 -5.05 -5.91
CA GLY A 316 26.61 -5.25 -7.33
C GLY A 316 25.72 -6.47 -7.65
N ASN A 317 24.84 -6.87 -6.73
CA ASN A 317 23.96 -8.03 -6.87
C ASN A 317 22.48 -7.62 -6.97
N VAL A 318 21.76 -8.29 -7.86
CA VAL A 318 20.29 -8.31 -7.90
C VAL A 318 19.85 -9.77 -7.94
N ALA A 319 18.86 -10.13 -7.14
CA ALA A 319 18.24 -11.45 -7.15
C ALA A 319 16.77 -11.32 -7.48
N ILE A 320 16.28 -12.09 -8.45
CA ILE A 320 14.90 -12.06 -8.92
C ILE A 320 14.33 -13.48 -8.87
N GLU A 321 13.18 -13.64 -8.28
CA GLU A 321 12.44 -14.87 -8.25
C GLU A 321 11.11 -14.67 -8.97
N ILE A 322 10.91 -15.33 -10.09
CA ILE A 322 9.71 -15.25 -10.92
C ILE A 322 8.81 -16.45 -10.66
N GLN A 323 7.51 -16.22 -10.59
CA GLN A 323 6.52 -17.29 -10.64
C GLN A 323 6.42 -17.80 -12.08
N LEU A 324 6.69 -19.08 -12.27
CA LEU A 324 6.55 -19.72 -13.58
C LEU A 324 5.07 -19.71 -14.00
N THR A 325 4.78 -19.19 -15.19
CA THR A 325 3.43 -19.29 -15.76
C THR A 325 3.11 -20.77 -16.04
N PRO A 326 2.11 -21.37 -15.34
CA PRO A 326 1.76 -22.76 -15.54
C PRO A 326 1.36 -23.04 -16.99
N ALA A 327 1.74 -24.22 -17.52
CA ALA A 327 1.42 -24.61 -18.90
C ALA A 327 -0.09 -24.60 -19.19
N GLU A 328 -0.91 -24.82 -18.17
CA GLU A 328 -2.37 -24.78 -18.25
C GLU A 328 -2.93 -23.40 -18.53
N VAL A 329 -2.18 -22.32 -18.24
CA VAL A 329 -2.61 -20.94 -18.50
C VAL A 329 -2.50 -20.57 -19.98
N PHE A 330 -1.61 -21.23 -20.72
CA PHE A 330 -1.47 -21.00 -22.14
C PHE A 330 -2.72 -21.44 -22.91
N PRO A 331 -3.11 -20.76 -24.02
CA PRO A 331 -4.34 -21.02 -24.76
C PRO A 331 -4.50 -22.46 -25.18
N SER A 332 -5.76 -22.94 -25.19
CA SER A 332 -6.12 -24.30 -25.63
C SER A 332 -6.06 -24.47 -27.16
N SER A 333 -5.99 -23.35 -27.90
CA SER A 333 -5.85 -23.33 -29.37
C SER A 333 -4.65 -22.47 -29.76
N CYS A 334 -4.03 -22.76 -30.87
CA CYS A 334 -2.92 -22.02 -31.46
C CYS A 334 -3.01 -22.01 -32.98
N TYR A 335 -2.37 -21.05 -33.61
CA TYR A 335 -2.19 -21.02 -35.07
C TYR A 335 -0.95 -21.82 -35.47
N VAL A 336 -1.07 -22.61 -36.51
CA VAL A 336 0.04 -23.33 -37.12
C VAL A 336 -0.01 -23.13 -38.62
N ASP A 337 1.10 -22.70 -39.22
CA ASP A 337 1.20 -22.45 -40.66
C ASP A 337 0.76 -23.68 -41.49
N GLY A 338 -0.13 -23.45 -42.45
CA GLY A 338 -0.68 -24.47 -43.31
C GLY A 338 -1.74 -25.40 -42.69
N LEU A 339 -1.98 -25.31 -41.38
CA LEU A 339 -3.02 -26.04 -40.67
C LEU A 339 -4.13 -25.16 -40.11
N GLY A 340 -3.87 -23.83 -40.02
CA GLY A 340 -4.79 -22.87 -39.39
C GLY A 340 -4.83 -22.98 -37.87
N ILE A 341 -5.99 -22.71 -37.29
CA ILE A 341 -6.19 -22.80 -35.84
C ILE A 341 -6.40 -24.24 -35.43
N VAL A 342 -5.50 -24.75 -34.59
CA VAL A 342 -5.51 -26.13 -34.08
C VAL A 342 -5.51 -26.18 -32.57
N PRO A 343 -6.07 -27.24 -31.95
CA PRO A 343 -5.97 -27.45 -30.50
C PRO A 343 -4.50 -27.64 -30.07
N THR A 344 -4.10 -27.00 -28.98
CA THR A 344 -2.78 -27.19 -28.36
C THR A 344 -2.73 -28.48 -27.55
N THR A 345 -1.67 -29.25 -27.71
CA THR A 345 -1.38 -30.39 -26.84
C THR A 345 -0.78 -29.93 -25.52
N GLY A 346 -0.81 -30.79 -24.48
CA GLY A 346 -0.11 -30.53 -23.22
C GLY A 346 1.39 -30.27 -23.42
N ASP A 347 2.02 -31.04 -24.34
CA ASP A 347 3.42 -30.90 -24.71
C ASP A 347 3.72 -29.52 -25.32
N MET A 348 2.88 -29.04 -26.23
CA MET A 348 3.03 -27.68 -26.82
C MET A 348 2.94 -26.58 -25.75
N ARG A 349 2.01 -26.69 -24.82
CA ARG A 349 1.86 -25.71 -23.72
C ARG A 349 3.04 -25.76 -22.75
N GLN A 350 3.57 -26.93 -22.43
CA GLN A 350 4.77 -27.06 -21.60
C GLN A 350 6.00 -26.41 -22.25
N ARG A 351 6.19 -26.59 -23.56
CA ARG A 351 7.25 -25.93 -24.31
C ARG A 351 7.06 -24.41 -24.33
N ALA A 352 5.84 -23.94 -24.55
CA ALA A 352 5.53 -22.51 -24.53
C ALA A 352 5.81 -21.88 -23.16
N SER A 353 5.42 -22.55 -22.06
CA SER A 353 5.71 -22.12 -20.70
C SER A 353 7.23 -22.05 -20.43
N ALA A 354 7.99 -23.04 -20.86
CA ALA A 354 9.44 -23.08 -20.72
C ALA A 354 10.12 -21.94 -21.51
N ASP A 355 9.76 -21.80 -22.79
CA ASP A 355 10.31 -20.75 -23.66
C ASP A 355 9.99 -19.34 -23.13
N TYR A 356 8.75 -19.11 -22.70
CA TYR A 356 8.31 -17.86 -22.11
C TYR A 356 9.10 -17.51 -20.83
N ALA A 357 9.26 -18.47 -19.91
CA ALA A 357 9.98 -18.26 -18.66
C ALA A 357 11.46 -17.92 -18.89
N LEU A 358 12.12 -18.58 -19.84
CA LEU A 358 13.51 -18.28 -20.18
C LEU A 358 13.66 -16.89 -20.80
N ARG A 359 12.76 -16.50 -21.71
CA ARG A 359 12.78 -15.14 -22.30
C ARG A 359 12.50 -14.06 -21.26
N LEU A 360 11.57 -14.33 -20.34
CA LEU A 360 11.24 -13.39 -19.27
C LEU A 360 12.44 -13.14 -18.35
N ALA A 361 13.23 -14.16 -18.03
CA ALA A 361 14.45 -13.98 -17.24
C ALA A 361 15.49 -13.11 -17.94
N LEU A 362 15.68 -13.27 -19.25
CA LEU A 362 16.59 -12.42 -20.02
C LEU A 362 16.12 -10.96 -20.03
N LEU A 363 14.83 -10.73 -20.20
CA LEU A 363 14.24 -9.38 -20.14
C LEU A 363 14.47 -8.71 -18.78
N LEU A 364 14.15 -9.40 -17.68
CA LEU A 364 14.31 -8.87 -16.33
C LEU A 364 15.79 -8.66 -15.99
N ALA A 365 16.68 -9.55 -16.43
CA ALA A 365 18.12 -9.36 -16.26
C ALA A 365 18.63 -8.14 -17.04
N ALA A 366 18.20 -7.97 -18.29
CA ALA A 366 18.53 -6.77 -19.09
C ALA A 366 18.07 -5.50 -18.40
N SER A 367 16.84 -5.49 -17.90
CA SER A 367 16.30 -4.37 -17.15
C SER A 367 17.14 -4.06 -15.90
N ALA A 368 17.45 -5.05 -15.07
CA ALA A 368 18.27 -4.86 -13.89
C ALA A 368 19.67 -4.32 -14.22
N PHE A 369 20.32 -4.84 -15.25
CA PHE A 369 21.63 -4.34 -15.70
C PHE A 369 21.58 -2.90 -16.24
N ARG A 370 20.49 -2.53 -16.90
CA ARG A 370 20.29 -1.17 -17.40
C ARG A 370 20.14 -0.14 -16.30
N CYS A 371 19.57 -0.53 -15.16
CA CYS A 371 19.29 0.38 -14.06
C CYS A 371 20.54 0.98 -13.40
N SER A 372 21.69 0.30 -13.44
CA SER A 372 22.95 0.81 -12.89
C SER A 372 24.16 0.04 -13.42
N GLU A 373 25.24 0.76 -13.74
CA GLU A 373 26.52 0.15 -14.09
C GLU A 373 27.17 -0.60 -12.90
N ARG A 374 26.75 -0.32 -11.68
CA ARG A 374 27.23 -0.99 -10.46
C ARG A 374 26.76 -2.43 -10.36
N ILE A 375 25.65 -2.80 -10.99
CA ILE A 375 25.13 -4.16 -11.00
C ILE A 375 26.02 -5.06 -11.87
N ARG A 376 26.63 -6.06 -11.25
CA ARG A 376 27.55 -7.02 -11.89
C ARG A 376 26.91 -8.37 -12.11
N HIS A 377 26.02 -8.77 -11.21
CA HIS A 377 25.37 -10.06 -11.22
C HIS A 377 23.85 -9.90 -11.05
N VAL A 378 23.09 -10.58 -11.90
CA VAL A 378 21.64 -10.72 -11.79
C VAL A 378 21.32 -12.20 -11.67
N TRP A 379 20.85 -12.59 -10.50
CA TRP A 379 20.44 -13.95 -10.18
C TRP A 379 18.96 -14.09 -10.46
N VAL A 380 18.58 -15.07 -11.28
CA VAL A 380 17.16 -15.33 -11.59
C VAL A 380 16.82 -16.76 -11.30
N ALA A 381 15.72 -16.97 -10.57
CA ALA A 381 15.11 -18.28 -10.33
C ALA A 381 13.66 -18.28 -10.81
N ALA A 382 13.23 -19.35 -11.48
CA ALA A 382 11.82 -19.58 -11.78
C ALA A 382 11.26 -20.62 -10.82
N VAL A 383 10.20 -20.26 -10.11
CA VAL A 383 9.54 -21.10 -9.12
C VAL A 383 8.07 -21.29 -9.46
N LEU A 384 7.47 -22.38 -9.03
CA LEU A 384 6.04 -22.63 -9.13
C LEU A 384 5.54 -23.22 -7.81
N ASP A 385 4.64 -22.51 -7.18
CA ASP A 385 3.96 -22.96 -5.98
C ASP A 385 2.76 -23.83 -6.36
N THR A 386 2.82 -25.10 -6.00
CA THR A 386 1.72 -26.05 -6.16
C THR A 386 1.15 -26.43 -4.78
N PRO A 387 -0.07 -26.98 -4.69
CA PRO A 387 -0.63 -27.37 -3.40
C PRO A 387 0.23 -28.35 -2.59
N SER A 388 1.09 -29.11 -3.26
CA SER A 388 1.93 -30.12 -2.60
C SER A 388 3.31 -29.63 -2.23
N ARG A 389 3.84 -28.65 -2.97
CA ARG A 389 5.20 -28.13 -2.78
C ARG A 389 5.52 -26.94 -3.67
N ARG A 390 6.51 -26.16 -3.27
CA ARG A 390 7.22 -25.21 -4.11
C ARG A 390 8.30 -25.92 -4.93
N ASN A 391 8.32 -25.71 -6.22
CA ASN A 391 9.31 -26.26 -7.14
C ASN A 391 10.10 -25.12 -7.78
N CYS A 392 11.42 -25.29 -7.87
CA CYS A 392 12.26 -24.46 -8.72
C CYS A 392 12.51 -25.18 -10.05
N TYR A 393 12.54 -24.46 -11.16
CA TYR A 393 12.73 -25.01 -12.51
C TYR A 393 14.04 -24.63 -13.14
N TYR A 394 14.58 -23.47 -12.80
CA TYR A 394 15.95 -23.08 -13.08
C TYR A 394 16.44 -22.03 -12.12
N CYS A 395 17.78 -21.95 -11.97
CA CYS A 395 18.49 -20.84 -11.36
C CYS A 395 19.64 -20.47 -12.29
N VAL A 396 19.85 -19.20 -12.50
CA VAL A 396 20.94 -18.67 -13.32
C VAL A 396 21.55 -17.44 -12.66
N ASP A 397 22.88 -17.33 -12.75
CA ASP A 397 23.64 -16.13 -12.43
C ASP A 397 24.09 -15.50 -13.75
N PHE A 398 23.45 -14.40 -14.11
CA PHE A 398 23.85 -13.61 -15.26
C PHE A 398 24.97 -12.64 -14.82
N ASP A 399 26.15 -12.85 -15.38
CA ASP A 399 27.29 -11.92 -15.27
C ASP A 399 27.17 -10.83 -16.34
N ARG A 400 27.29 -9.55 -15.98
CA ARG A 400 27.12 -8.38 -16.87
C ARG A 400 27.97 -8.49 -18.14
N TRP A 401 29.26 -8.87 -18.00
CA TRP A 401 30.17 -8.88 -19.13
C TRP A 401 29.82 -9.95 -20.17
N ARG A 402 29.33 -11.12 -19.73
CA ARG A 402 28.82 -12.15 -20.66
C ARG A 402 27.47 -11.75 -21.22
N PHE A 403 26.62 -11.17 -20.40
CA PHE A 403 25.27 -10.76 -20.77
C PHE A 403 25.27 -9.68 -21.86
N SER A 404 26.18 -8.69 -21.77
CA SER A 404 26.32 -7.61 -22.78
C SER A 404 26.69 -8.07 -24.20
N ARG A 405 27.01 -9.37 -24.37
CA ARG A 405 27.34 -9.98 -25.68
C ARG A 405 26.16 -10.72 -26.30
N ILE A 406 25.04 -10.80 -25.59
CA ILE A 406 23.83 -11.45 -26.11
C ILE A 406 23.13 -10.44 -27.02
N ASP A 407 22.80 -10.87 -28.22
CA ASP A 407 21.86 -10.18 -29.07
C ASP A 407 20.44 -10.57 -28.65
N LEU A 408 19.78 -9.66 -27.89
CA LEU A 408 18.42 -9.90 -27.40
C LEU A 408 17.35 -9.83 -28.51
N THR A 409 17.71 -9.31 -29.68
CA THR A 409 16.80 -9.22 -30.84
C THR A 409 16.83 -10.50 -31.69
N ASP A 410 17.92 -11.28 -31.62
CA ASP A 410 18.07 -12.57 -32.29
C ASP A 410 18.73 -13.60 -31.36
N LEU A 411 17.91 -14.20 -30.50
CA LEU A 411 18.40 -15.13 -29.47
C LEU A 411 18.77 -16.53 -30.02
N GLY A 412 18.32 -16.89 -31.22
CA GLY A 412 18.53 -18.24 -31.77
C GLY A 412 17.97 -19.34 -30.83
N ASP A 413 18.83 -20.30 -30.49
CA ASP A 413 18.51 -21.36 -29.53
C ASP A 413 18.77 -20.85 -28.10
N LEU A 414 17.69 -20.70 -27.29
CA LEU A 414 17.75 -20.25 -25.89
C LEU A 414 18.67 -21.14 -25.03
N THR A 415 18.73 -22.42 -25.26
CA THR A 415 19.57 -23.33 -24.48
C THR A 415 21.06 -23.05 -24.68
N GLU A 416 21.47 -22.67 -25.90
CA GLU A 416 22.82 -22.21 -26.18
C GLU A 416 23.14 -20.87 -25.51
N THR A 417 22.20 -19.91 -25.56
CA THR A 417 22.34 -18.61 -24.87
C THR A 417 22.58 -18.82 -23.37
N TYR A 418 21.78 -19.65 -22.72
CA TYR A 418 21.91 -19.95 -21.31
C TYR A 418 23.17 -20.73 -20.94
N ARG A 419 23.69 -21.59 -21.84
CA ARG A 419 24.86 -22.42 -21.58
C ARG A 419 26.09 -21.60 -21.17
N SER A 420 26.22 -20.39 -21.68
CA SER A 420 27.33 -19.49 -21.32
C SER A 420 27.36 -19.09 -19.86
N PHE A 421 26.24 -19.18 -19.15
CA PHE A 421 26.07 -18.83 -17.74
C PHE A 421 26.07 -20.03 -16.80
N ALA A 422 26.27 -21.25 -17.32
CA ALA A 422 26.25 -22.50 -16.54
C ALA A 422 25.03 -22.62 -15.60
N PRO A 423 23.79 -22.47 -16.12
CA PRO A 423 22.59 -22.44 -15.30
C PRO A 423 22.35 -23.77 -14.59
N LEU A 424 21.81 -23.74 -13.39
CA LEU A 424 21.20 -24.92 -12.79
C LEU A 424 19.81 -25.10 -13.37
N MET A 425 19.74 -25.82 -14.48
CA MET A 425 18.55 -26.07 -15.28
C MET A 425 18.54 -27.48 -15.83
N ARG A 426 17.37 -28.06 -15.83
CA ARG A 426 17.13 -29.35 -16.46
C ARG A 426 16.09 -29.16 -17.55
N TYR A 427 16.57 -29.08 -18.80
CA TYR A 427 15.77 -28.88 -19.99
C TYR A 427 15.78 -30.17 -20.82
N GLU A 428 14.63 -30.85 -20.90
CA GLU A 428 14.48 -32.14 -21.56
C GLU A 428 13.24 -32.12 -22.47
N ASP A 429 13.36 -32.49 -23.72
CA ASP A 429 12.26 -32.54 -24.70
C ASP A 429 11.53 -31.18 -24.92
N GLY A 430 12.21 -30.07 -24.64
CA GLY A 430 11.64 -28.73 -24.69
C GLY A 430 10.91 -28.32 -23.39
N TRP A 431 11.09 -29.08 -22.31
CA TRP A 431 10.45 -28.84 -21.03
C TRP A 431 11.46 -28.49 -19.95
N LEU A 432 11.09 -27.58 -19.07
CA LEU A 432 11.79 -27.37 -17.81
C LEU A 432 11.33 -28.40 -16.78
N ARG A 433 12.29 -29.09 -16.15
CA ARG A 433 12.07 -30.07 -15.08
C ARG A 433 12.50 -29.47 -13.75
N PRO A 434 11.83 -29.85 -12.65
CA PRO A 434 12.19 -29.36 -11.34
C PRO A 434 13.66 -29.64 -10.98
N VAL A 435 14.33 -28.66 -10.41
CA VAL A 435 15.69 -28.68 -9.89
C VAL A 435 15.71 -28.19 -8.44
N ARG A 436 16.83 -28.37 -7.75
CA ARG A 436 17.03 -27.78 -6.43
C ARG A 436 17.37 -26.30 -6.62
N GLN A 437 16.68 -25.41 -5.92
CA GLN A 437 17.01 -23.98 -5.93
C GLN A 437 18.42 -23.75 -5.39
N SER A 438 19.24 -22.97 -6.08
CA SER A 438 20.65 -22.75 -5.74
C SER A 438 20.89 -21.49 -4.90
N PHE A 439 19.91 -20.61 -4.82
CA PHE A 439 19.94 -19.41 -4.00
C PHE A 439 18.56 -19.06 -3.47
N HIS A 440 18.52 -18.30 -2.41
CA HIS A 440 17.29 -17.75 -1.82
C HIS A 440 17.44 -16.23 -1.66
N LEU A 441 16.34 -15.50 -1.74
CA LEU A 441 16.35 -14.03 -1.69
C LEU A 441 16.90 -13.48 -0.36
N GLU A 442 16.78 -14.25 0.73
CA GLU A 442 17.19 -13.88 2.09
C GLU A 442 18.68 -14.13 2.38
N GLU A 443 19.47 -14.57 1.38
CA GLU A 443 20.90 -14.76 1.58
C GLU A 443 21.65 -13.45 1.82
N GLU A 444 22.67 -13.47 2.68
CA GLU A 444 23.48 -12.30 3.09
C GLU A 444 24.04 -11.48 1.91
N ARG A 445 24.29 -12.10 0.77
CA ARG A 445 24.74 -11.40 -0.46
C ARG A 445 23.67 -10.54 -1.10
N PHE A 446 22.38 -10.77 -0.79
CA PHE A 446 21.23 -10.00 -1.28
C PHE A 446 20.60 -9.16 -0.17
N CYS A 447 20.58 -9.71 1.04
CA CYS A 447 20.05 -9.11 2.26
C CYS A 447 21.14 -9.00 3.33
N PRO A 448 22.12 -8.11 3.18
CA PRO A 448 23.17 -7.96 4.19
C PRO A 448 22.58 -7.53 5.54
N SER A 449 22.92 -8.25 6.61
CA SER A 449 22.42 -8.01 7.97
C SER A 449 22.64 -6.57 8.47
N ARG A 450 23.65 -5.88 7.95
CA ARG A 450 23.91 -4.46 8.25
C ARG A 450 22.76 -3.52 7.91
N ARG A 451 21.86 -3.92 7.01
CA ARG A 451 20.71 -3.11 6.55
C ARG A 451 19.56 -3.07 7.54
N TYR A 452 19.50 -4.07 8.40
CA TYR A 452 18.37 -4.31 9.29
C TYR A 452 18.65 -3.95 10.74
N VAL A 453 19.67 -3.16 10.98
CA VAL A 453 19.90 -2.57 12.30
C VAL A 453 18.83 -1.53 12.58
N PRO A 454 18.09 -1.61 13.70
CA PRO A 454 17.08 -0.63 14.06
C PRO A 454 17.57 0.81 13.93
N VAL A 455 16.72 1.70 13.44
CA VAL A 455 17.09 3.09 13.14
C VAL A 455 17.67 3.80 14.35
N SER A 456 17.05 3.66 15.52
CA SER A 456 17.46 4.25 16.79
C SER A 456 18.83 3.77 17.29
N LEU A 457 19.20 2.53 16.97
CA LEU A 457 20.42 1.87 17.42
C LEU A 457 21.58 1.98 16.41
N SER A 458 21.31 2.51 15.23
CA SER A 458 22.29 2.62 14.17
C SER A 458 23.22 3.81 14.38
N SER A 459 24.50 3.55 14.57
CA SER A 459 25.56 4.57 14.63
C SER A 459 26.06 5.03 13.24
N ARG A 460 25.44 4.52 12.16
CA ARG A 460 25.87 4.80 10.79
C ARG A 460 25.73 6.29 10.46
N ARG A 461 26.79 6.85 9.90
CA ARG A 461 26.83 8.23 9.45
C ARG A 461 26.22 8.35 8.07
N LEU A 462 25.53 9.46 7.82
CA LEU A 462 24.98 9.87 6.55
C LEU A 462 25.82 11.05 6.01
N ASP A 463 26.11 11.05 4.73
CA ASP A 463 26.95 12.06 4.09
C ASP A 463 26.28 12.61 2.81
N GLY A 464 26.74 13.79 2.37
CA GLY A 464 26.37 14.40 1.09
C GLY A 464 24.87 14.64 0.93
N HIS A 465 24.35 14.27 -0.24
CA HIS A 465 22.91 14.44 -0.56
C HIS A 465 21.98 13.74 0.40
N VAL A 466 22.32 12.53 0.83
CA VAL A 466 21.49 11.76 1.76
C VAL A 466 21.31 12.52 3.08
N ALA A 467 22.40 13.02 3.66
CA ALA A 467 22.33 13.80 4.89
C ALA A 467 21.54 15.10 4.72
N GLN A 468 21.66 15.72 3.56
CA GLN A 468 20.92 16.94 3.21
C GLN A 468 19.43 16.65 3.06
N SER A 469 19.05 15.62 2.29
CA SER A 469 17.65 15.29 2.03
C SER A 469 16.94 14.82 3.31
N LEU A 470 17.60 14.03 4.17
CA LEU A 470 17.02 13.55 5.42
C LEU A 470 17.20 14.52 6.60
N GLY A 471 17.90 15.63 6.39
CA GLY A 471 18.13 16.65 7.38
C GLY A 471 18.90 16.16 8.62
N THR A 472 19.71 15.09 8.52
CA THR A 472 20.51 14.54 9.62
C THR A 472 21.78 13.87 9.13
N ASN A 473 22.84 13.88 9.97
CA ASN A 473 24.13 13.27 9.65
C ASN A 473 24.28 11.84 10.19
N HIS A 474 23.27 11.28 10.85
CA HIS A 474 23.29 9.93 11.41
C HIS A 474 21.92 9.27 11.24
N VAL A 475 21.90 7.97 11.02
CA VAL A 475 20.67 7.19 10.91
C VAL A 475 19.82 7.30 12.17
N SER A 476 20.45 7.25 13.36
CA SER A 476 19.73 7.45 14.64
C SER A 476 19.06 8.81 14.80
N GLY A 477 19.41 9.81 13.99
CA GLY A 477 18.69 11.08 13.90
C GLY A 477 17.31 10.97 13.26
N LEU A 478 16.94 9.81 12.70
CA LEU A 478 15.62 9.48 12.19
C LEU A 478 14.79 8.63 13.17
N ALA A 479 15.32 8.32 14.36
CA ALA A 479 14.60 7.54 15.35
C ALA A 479 13.28 8.21 15.76
N ILE A 480 12.23 7.40 15.95
CA ILE A 480 10.90 7.82 16.40
C ILE A 480 10.50 7.16 17.72
N GLU A 481 11.03 5.97 18.00
CA GLU A 481 10.72 5.18 19.19
C GLU A 481 11.68 5.50 20.34
N GLU A 482 11.17 6.12 21.40
CA GLU A 482 11.97 6.38 22.63
C GLU A 482 12.24 5.08 23.38
N SER A 483 11.36 4.10 23.27
CA SER A 483 11.44 2.82 23.98
C SER A 483 12.39 1.79 23.38
N ASP A 484 12.94 2.01 22.19
CA ASP A 484 13.78 1.03 21.47
C ASP A 484 14.95 0.49 22.29
N SER A 485 15.64 1.35 23.05
CA SER A 485 16.72 0.90 23.94
C SER A 485 16.21 -0.11 24.97
N ARG A 486 15.04 0.16 25.57
CA ARG A 486 14.42 -0.74 26.55
C ARG A 486 13.93 -2.03 25.88
N ALA A 487 13.36 -1.96 24.69
CA ALA A 487 12.89 -3.12 23.94
C ALA A 487 14.04 -4.07 23.58
N LEU A 488 15.18 -3.53 23.13
CA LEU A 488 16.37 -4.32 22.85
C LEU A 488 16.87 -5.06 24.09
N VAL A 489 17.01 -4.34 25.20
CA VAL A 489 17.50 -4.93 26.46
C VAL A 489 16.50 -5.94 27.02
N ALA A 490 15.18 -5.65 26.93
CA ALA A 490 14.12 -6.59 27.29
C ALA A 490 14.23 -7.91 26.52
N SER A 491 14.44 -7.83 25.19
CA SER A 491 14.62 -9.02 24.33
C SER A 491 15.83 -9.85 24.78
N ALA A 492 16.95 -9.22 25.12
CA ALA A 492 18.12 -9.89 25.63
C ALA A 492 17.88 -10.52 27.02
N ILE A 493 17.10 -9.88 27.88
CA ILE A 493 16.69 -10.41 29.19
C ILE A 493 15.80 -11.64 28.99
N MET A 494 14.75 -11.56 28.14
CA MET A 494 13.83 -12.66 27.89
C MET A 494 14.52 -13.96 27.48
N LEU A 495 15.59 -13.87 26.68
CA LEU A 495 16.39 -15.02 26.24
C LEU A 495 17.16 -15.69 27.36
N ARG A 496 17.37 -15.04 28.53
CA ARG A 496 18.16 -15.53 29.65
C ARG A 496 17.34 -15.91 30.87
N LEU A 497 16.02 -15.70 30.82
CA LEU A 497 15.16 -16.00 31.96
C LEU A 497 15.04 -17.49 32.23
N ALA A 498 15.01 -17.85 33.51
CA ALA A 498 14.64 -19.16 33.96
C ALA A 498 13.10 -19.21 34.17
N PRO A 499 12.40 -20.21 33.60
CA PRO A 499 10.94 -20.23 33.52
C PRO A 499 10.21 -20.65 34.82
N GLU A 500 10.95 -21.01 35.86
CA GLU A 500 10.37 -21.54 37.11
C GLU A 500 10.21 -20.44 38.15
N ASP A 501 9.09 -20.43 38.88
CA ASP A 501 8.78 -19.49 39.97
C ASP A 501 9.28 -20.02 41.33
N ASP A 502 10.60 -20.26 41.44
CA ASP A 502 11.21 -20.61 42.70
C ASP A 502 12.28 -19.58 43.09
N ALA A 503 12.64 -19.57 44.39
CA ALA A 503 13.61 -18.59 44.93
C ALA A 503 14.99 -18.64 44.20
N LYS A 504 15.35 -19.78 43.62
CA LYS A 504 16.61 -19.95 42.88
C LYS A 504 16.52 -19.40 41.48
N SER A 505 15.40 -19.56 40.81
CA SER A 505 15.11 -18.99 39.51
C SER A 505 14.91 -17.48 39.62
N THR A 506 14.21 -16.99 40.64
CA THR A 506 14.11 -15.55 40.94
C THR A 506 15.50 -14.93 41.11
N GLN A 507 16.40 -15.56 41.88
CA GLN A 507 17.75 -15.04 42.03
C GLN A 507 18.53 -15.02 40.70
N LYS A 508 18.35 -16.03 39.83
CA LYS A 508 18.99 -16.07 38.52
C LYS A 508 18.42 -14.96 37.60
N ASN A 509 17.09 -14.76 37.60
CA ASN A 509 16.42 -13.76 36.81
C ASN A 509 16.82 -12.35 37.23
N VAL A 510 16.80 -12.05 38.52
CA VAL A 510 17.31 -10.79 39.09
C VAL A 510 18.77 -10.54 38.66
N ARG A 511 19.61 -11.57 38.73
CA ARG A 511 21.01 -11.44 38.30
C ARG A 511 21.11 -11.18 36.79
N ALA A 512 20.33 -11.87 35.95
CA ALA A 512 20.31 -11.66 34.50
C ALA A 512 19.89 -10.24 34.15
N VAL A 513 18.84 -9.70 34.78
CA VAL A 513 18.38 -8.34 34.60
C VAL A 513 19.46 -7.34 34.98
N MET A 514 20.07 -7.49 36.15
CA MET A 514 21.12 -6.55 36.60
C MET A 514 22.42 -6.65 35.79
N GLU A 515 22.80 -7.83 35.30
CA GLU A 515 23.98 -7.99 34.43
C GLU A 515 23.75 -7.33 33.02
N LEU A 516 22.52 -7.30 32.54
CA LEU A 516 22.19 -6.75 31.22
C LEU A 516 21.82 -5.26 31.26
N ALA A 517 21.21 -4.77 32.32
CA ALA A 517 20.60 -3.46 32.40
C ALA A 517 21.03 -2.59 33.60
N GLY A 518 21.65 -3.19 34.64
CA GLY A 518 21.93 -2.45 35.87
C GLY A 518 22.90 -1.27 35.74
N ASP A 519 23.88 -1.39 34.86
CA ASP A 519 24.90 -0.35 34.57
C ASP A 519 24.71 0.27 33.16
N ASP A 520 23.53 0.14 32.55
CA ASP A 520 23.26 0.69 31.22
C ASP A 520 23.44 2.24 31.23
N PRO A 521 24.03 2.84 30.20
CA PRO A 521 24.18 4.30 30.10
C PRO A 521 22.83 5.03 30.08
N ASP A 522 21.80 4.40 29.54
CA ASP A 522 20.44 4.96 29.47
C ASP A 522 19.75 4.87 30.85
N PRO A 523 19.38 5.99 31.48
CA PRO A 523 18.70 6.01 32.77
C PRO A 523 17.34 5.28 32.72
N THR A 524 16.62 5.33 31.59
CA THR A 524 15.31 4.70 31.46
C THR A 524 15.41 3.18 31.49
N VAL A 525 16.49 2.62 30.93
CA VAL A 525 16.81 1.19 30.98
C VAL A 525 17.12 0.76 32.43
N ARG A 526 17.92 1.55 33.18
CA ARG A 526 18.23 1.27 34.60
C ARG A 526 16.99 1.32 35.48
N GLU A 527 16.11 2.34 35.29
CA GLU A 527 14.86 2.44 36.03
C GLU A 527 13.93 1.25 35.74
N ALA A 528 13.85 0.82 34.48
CA ALA A 528 13.13 -0.38 34.10
C ALA A 528 13.68 -1.65 34.77
N ALA A 529 15.00 -1.78 34.81
CA ALA A 529 15.67 -2.90 35.49
C ALA A 529 15.36 -2.94 37.01
N GLU A 530 15.46 -1.77 37.68
CA GLU A 530 15.13 -1.66 39.11
C GLU A 530 13.65 -2.02 39.38
N ARG A 531 12.73 -1.60 38.49
CA ARG A 531 11.31 -1.88 38.56
C ARG A 531 11.02 -3.38 38.44
N VAL A 532 11.57 -4.02 37.40
CA VAL A 532 11.44 -5.46 37.16
C VAL A 532 12.06 -6.26 38.32
N VAL A 533 13.27 -5.91 38.78
CA VAL A 533 13.93 -6.56 39.94
C VAL A 533 13.05 -6.47 41.18
N ARG A 534 12.48 -5.29 41.47
CA ARG A 534 11.57 -5.11 42.60
C ARG A 534 10.36 -6.03 42.50
N GLY A 535 9.69 -6.10 41.35
CA GLY A 535 8.52 -6.94 41.11
C GLY A 535 8.83 -8.44 41.21
N LEU A 536 10.01 -8.88 40.77
CA LEU A 536 10.48 -10.26 40.93
C LEU A 536 10.75 -10.61 42.39
N VAL A 537 11.33 -9.67 43.18
CA VAL A 537 11.70 -9.91 44.58
C VAL A 537 10.49 -9.90 45.49
N ASP A 538 9.53 -9.01 45.28
CA ASP A 538 8.32 -8.93 46.10
C ASP A 538 7.22 -9.89 45.64
N GLY A 539 7.42 -10.60 44.52
CA GLY A 539 6.47 -11.57 43.96
C GLY A 539 5.25 -10.95 43.26
N SER A 540 5.26 -9.66 42.98
CA SER A 540 4.21 -8.98 42.22
C SER A 540 4.32 -9.21 40.69
N LEU A 541 5.50 -9.64 40.22
CA LEU A 541 5.79 -9.97 38.85
C LEU A 541 6.13 -11.44 38.67
N HIS A 542 5.40 -12.11 37.79
CA HIS A 542 5.70 -13.49 37.42
C HIS A 542 6.93 -13.61 36.51
N ALA A 543 7.67 -14.70 36.65
CA ALA A 543 8.93 -14.91 35.90
C ALA A 543 8.71 -15.46 34.49
N ASP A 544 7.64 -15.08 33.79
CA ASP A 544 7.49 -15.39 32.38
C ASP A 544 8.06 -14.29 31.48
N ALA A 545 8.55 -14.69 30.32
CA ALA A 545 9.29 -13.81 29.44
C ALA A 545 8.45 -12.63 28.93
N LEU A 546 7.18 -12.88 28.56
CA LEU A 546 6.30 -11.84 28.02
C LEU A 546 5.98 -10.79 29.09
N THR A 547 5.55 -11.22 30.28
CA THR A 547 5.23 -10.29 31.38
C THR A 547 6.44 -9.46 31.81
N ILE A 548 7.63 -10.06 31.86
CA ILE A 548 8.86 -9.33 32.19
C ILE A 548 9.23 -8.34 31.06
N GLY A 549 9.11 -8.77 29.81
CA GLY A 549 9.37 -7.92 28.67
C GLY A 549 8.43 -6.70 28.63
N GLU A 550 7.14 -6.92 28.80
CA GLU A 550 6.13 -5.86 28.84
C GLU A 550 6.37 -4.91 30.02
N GLU A 551 6.61 -5.44 31.24
CA GLU A 551 6.92 -4.64 32.41
C GLU A 551 8.20 -3.80 32.22
N PHE A 552 9.22 -4.37 31.56
CA PHE A 552 10.47 -3.68 31.30
C PHE A 552 10.29 -2.48 30.36
N VAL A 553 9.51 -2.65 29.30
CA VAL A 553 9.32 -1.63 28.27
C VAL A 553 8.23 -0.62 28.68
N ARG A 554 7.08 -1.09 29.17
CA ARG A 554 5.84 -0.31 29.38
C ARG A 554 5.39 -0.23 30.84
N GLY A 555 6.12 -0.76 31.77
CA GLY A 555 5.70 -0.86 33.18
C GLY A 555 5.82 0.43 33.99
N ASP A 556 6.09 1.59 33.39
CA ASP A 556 6.15 2.86 34.09
C ASP A 556 4.77 3.32 34.63
N GLU A 557 4.77 4.20 35.60
CA GLU A 557 3.57 4.65 36.31
C GLU A 557 2.60 5.40 35.37
N LEU A 558 3.13 6.17 34.43
CA LEU A 558 2.33 6.97 33.51
C LEU A 558 1.61 6.07 32.48
N THR A 559 2.33 5.12 31.87
CA THR A 559 1.76 4.15 30.93
C THR A 559 0.60 3.36 31.57
N ARG A 560 0.78 2.83 32.79
CA ARG A 560 -0.30 2.14 33.51
C ARG A 560 -1.50 3.05 33.83
N ALA A 561 -1.24 4.31 34.16
CA ALA A 561 -2.31 5.28 34.41
C ALA A 561 -3.12 5.58 33.14
N ILE A 562 -2.45 5.64 32.00
CA ILE A 562 -3.07 5.81 30.66
C ILE A 562 -4.01 4.66 30.34
N ASP A 563 -3.55 3.40 30.49
CA ASP A 563 -4.37 2.22 30.21
C ASP A 563 -5.62 2.20 31.10
N SER A 564 -5.45 2.54 32.38
CA SER A 564 -6.57 2.69 33.31
C SER A 564 -7.53 3.79 32.91
N ALA A 565 -7.00 4.92 32.45
CA ALA A 565 -7.79 6.07 32.03
C ALA A 565 -8.55 5.81 30.72
N LYS A 566 -7.96 5.13 29.73
CA LYS A 566 -8.66 4.68 28.52
C LYS A 566 -9.90 3.87 28.89
N ALA A 567 -9.75 2.89 29.77
CA ALA A 567 -10.87 2.08 30.26
C ALA A 567 -11.95 2.93 30.94
N LEU A 568 -11.57 3.95 31.71
CA LEU A 568 -12.51 4.86 32.38
C LEU A 568 -13.22 5.81 31.40
N ILE A 569 -12.53 6.29 30.37
CA ILE A 569 -13.13 7.11 29.30
C ILE A 569 -14.18 6.28 28.55
N MET A 570 -13.87 5.04 28.18
CA MET A 570 -14.82 4.13 27.55
C MET A 570 -16.06 3.86 28.43
N GLN A 571 -15.92 3.94 29.77
CA GLN A 571 -17.03 3.85 30.71
C GLN A 571 -17.76 5.19 30.93
N GLN A 572 -17.46 6.23 30.16
CA GLN A 572 -18.02 7.59 30.31
C GLN A 572 -17.75 8.22 31.70
N LYS A 573 -16.53 8.00 32.24
CA LYS A 573 -16.10 8.50 33.55
C LYS A 573 -14.89 9.45 33.39
N PRO A 574 -15.02 10.57 32.67
CA PRO A 574 -13.86 11.43 32.31
C PRO A 574 -13.15 12.01 33.56
N GLY A 575 -13.89 12.42 34.59
CA GLY A 575 -13.31 12.97 35.82
C GLY A 575 -12.43 11.96 36.58
N LYS A 576 -12.77 10.64 36.55
CA LYS A 576 -11.93 9.60 37.16
C LYS A 576 -10.69 9.30 36.29
N ALA A 577 -10.84 9.30 34.99
CA ALA A 577 -9.72 9.13 34.06
C ALA A 577 -8.69 10.25 34.25
N ARG A 578 -9.16 11.52 34.33
CA ARG A 578 -8.31 12.65 34.61
C ARG A 578 -7.58 12.57 35.94
N GLN A 579 -8.29 12.13 37.02
CA GLN A 579 -7.66 11.94 38.33
C GLN A 579 -6.52 10.90 38.33
N ALA A 580 -6.53 9.94 37.44
CA ALA A 580 -5.47 8.95 37.32
C ALA A 580 -4.21 9.53 36.64
N ILE A 581 -4.38 10.39 35.62
CA ILE A 581 -3.26 10.87 34.77
C ILE A 581 -2.75 12.24 35.24
N ALA A 582 -3.63 13.22 35.45
CA ALA A 582 -3.26 14.62 35.60
C ALA A 582 -2.25 14.89 36.74
N PRO A 583 -2.26 14.21 37.90
CA PRO A 583 -1.27 14.43 38.95
C PRO A 583 0.13 13.93 38.55
N LEU A 584 0.23 12.89 37.70
CA LEU A 584 1.50 12.37 37.21
C LEU A 584 2.09 13.36 36.20
N LEU A 585 1.25 13.76 35.25
CA LEU A 585 1.61 14.72 34.20
C LEU A 585 2.06 16.06 34.80
N ALA A 586 1.27 16.62 35.73
CA ALA A 586 1.61 17.88 36.40
C ALA A 586 2.96 17.83 37.13
N ARG A 587 3.31 16.73 37.77
CA ARG A 587 4.65 16.55 38.41
C ARG A 587 5.78 16.63 37.39
N MET A 588 5.58 16.05 36.20
CA MET A 588 6.59 16.04 35.12
C MET A 588 6.72 17.45 34.51
N ASP A 589 5.59 18.11 34.27
CA ASP A 589 5.55 19.46 33.72
C ASP A 589 6.16 20.50 34.69
N GLU A 590 5.81 20.44 35.96
CA GLU A 590 6.36 21.32 37.02
C GLU A 590 7.88 21.08 37.20
N ALA A 591 8.34 19.83 37.05
CA ALA A 591 9.76 19.52 37.11
C ALA A 591 10.52 19.89 35.82
N GLY A 592 9.79 20.27 34.75
CA GLY A 592 10.37 20.60 33.45
C GLY A 592 11.11 19.45 32.79
N VAL A 593 10.65 18.20 33.01
CA VAL A 593 11.34 16.99 32.52
C VAL A 593 11.53 17.01 31.00
N TYR A 594 10.52 17.51 30.27
CA TYR A 594 10.54 17.61 28.80
C TYR A 594 10.44 19.08 28.33
N ALA A 595 10.99 20.02 29.10
CA ALA A 595 11.04 21.42 28.71
C ALA A 595 12.18 21.68 27.72
N ASP A 596 11.87 22.37 26.63
CA ASP A 596 12.86 22.78 25.64
C ASP A 596 13.89 23.74 26.24
N THR A 597 15.12 23.60 25.77
CA THR A 597 16.25 24.48 26.06
C THR A 597 16.88 24.95 24.75
N PRO A 598 17.74 25.96 24.75
CA PRO A 598 18.43 26.37 23.52
C PRO A 598 19.28 25.29 22.86
N SER A 599 19.69 24.26 23.59
CA SER A 599 20.54 23.16 23.09
C SER A 599 19.83 21.83 22.92
N VAL A 600 18.68 21.65 23.53
CA VAL A 600 17.91 20.39 23.49
C VAL A 600 16.43 20.72 23.36
N VAL A 601 15.78 20.10 22.40
CA VAL A 601 14.33 20.14 22.21
C VAL A 601 13.74 18.74 22.31
N TYR A 602 12.58 18.66 22.94
CA TYR A 602 11.88 17.39 23.15
C TYR A 602 10.72 17.28 22.17
N ARG A 603 10.72 16.20 21.35
CA ARG A 603 9.69 15.99 20.31
C ARG A 603 9.14 14.59 20.33
N PHE A 604 7.91 14.49 19.86
CA PHE A 604 7.22 13.24 19.56
C PHE A 604 7.06 13.14 18.04
N PHE A 605 7.20 11.95 17.48
CA PHE A 605 6.98 11.66 16.06
C PHE A 605 6.19 10.38 15.92
N SER A 606 5.11 10.41 15.14
CA SER A 606 4.27 9.25 14.87
C SER A 606 4.81 8.40 13.70
N SER A 607 5.68 8.96 12.87
CA SER A 607 6.22 8.28 11.69
C SER A 607 7.63 8.76 11.32
N TYR A 608 8.34 7.95 10.55
CA TYR A 608 9.65 8.33 9.98
C TYR A 608 9.52 9.50 9.00
N VAL A 609 8.40 9.63 8.31
CA VAL A 609 8.13 10.77 7.42
C VAL A 609 8.08 12.05 8.23
N GLU A 610 7.30 12.08 9.30
CA GLU A 610 7.23 13.24 10.20
C GLU A 610 8.60 13.62 10.76
N ARG A 611 9.37 12.63 11.19
CA ARG A 611 10.73 12.84 11.72
C ARG A 611 11.68 13.45 10.69
N ALA A 612 11.70 12.91 9.48
CA ALA A 612 12.59 13.40 8.42
C ALA A 612 12.17 14.80 7.95
N LEU A 613 10.87 15.05 7.76
CA LEU A 613 10.37 16.38 7.41
C LEU A 613 10.69 17.41 8.51
N TYR A 614 10.51 17.06 9.78
CA TYR A 614 10.92 17.92 10.89
C TYR A 614 12.41 18.26 10.82
N ASN A 615 13.25 17.25 10.63
CA ASN A 615 14.68 17.44 10.48
C ASN A 615 15.02 18.37 9.30
N ARG A 616 14.32 18.19 8.17
CA ARG A 616 14.54 18.95 6.94
C ARG A 616 14.14 20.42 7.11
N LEU A 617 12.99 20.70 7.72
CA LEU A 617 12.51 22.05 7.98
C LEU A 617 13.42 22.85 8.91
N HIS A 618 14.17 22.17 9.79
CA HIS A 618 15.09 22.78 10.76
C HIS A 618 16.58 22.60 10.38
N ALA A 619 16.86 22.17 9.15
CA ALA A 619 18.24 21.87 8.72
C ALA A 619 19.14 23.12 8.68
N ASP A 620 18.57 24.26 8.32
CA ASP A 620 19.29 25.51 8.04
C ASP A 620 19.44 26.43 9.28
N GLU A 621 19.00 25.99 10.45
CA GLU A 621 19.17 26.75 11.69
C GLU A 621 20.64 26.79 12.12
N GLU A 622 21.20 27.97 12.30
CA GLU A 622 22.63 28.19 12.65
C GLU A 622 23.04 27.52 13.97
N GLN A 623 22.08 27.33 14.91
CA GLN A 623 22.29 26.64 16.19
C GLN A 623 21.22 25.55 16.32
N ARG A 624 21.47 24.43 15.68
CA ARG A 624 20.54 23.31 15.74
C ARG A 624 20.57 22.64 17.11
N ALA A 625 19.43 22.71 17.83
CA ALA A 625 19.24 22.00 19.08
C ALA A 625 19.23 20.47 18.84
N THR A 626 19.72 19.71 19.79
CA THR A 626 19.61 18.25 19.77
C THR A 626 18.16 17.86 20.04
N VAL A 627 17.56 17.08 19.14
CA VAL A 627 16.21 16.58 19.30
C VAL A 627 16.24 15.30 20.12
N MET A 628 15.60 15.31 21.27
CA MET A 628 15.35 14.15 22.12
C MET A 628 13.91 13.70 21.97
N LEU A 629 13.68 12.38 21.97
CA LEU A 629 12.34 11.84 21.91
C LEU A 629 11.66 11.89 23.27
N VAL A 630 10.36 12.17 23.28
CA VAL A 630 9.53 12.00 24.47
C VAL A 630 8.86 10.62 24.42
N PRO A 631 8.58 9.99 25.57
CA PRO A 631 7.79 8.77 25.61
C PRO A 631 6.39 8.99 25.04
N ASP A 632 5.88 8.02 24.30
CA ASP A 632 4.50 8.02 23.76
C ASP A 632 3.48 8.28 24.86
N ALA A 633 3.70 7.69 26.02
CA ALA A 633 2.85 7.88 27.19
C ALA A 633 2.72 9.36 27.62
N TYR A 634 3.78 10.18 27.48
CA TYR A 634 3.70 11.59 27.84
C TYR A 634 2.84 12.37 26.84
N TYR A 635 3.02 12.15 25.55
CA TYR A 635 2.19 12.76 24.52
C TYR A 635 0.72 12.33 24.65
N GLU A 636 0.48 11.03 24.84
CA GLU A 636 -0.86 10.46 24.98
C GLU A 636 -1.56 10.94 26.27
N ALA A 637 -0.82 11.16 27.35
CA ALA A 637 -1.36 11.73 28.58
C ALA A 637 -1.99 13.12 28.34
N HIS A 638 -1.31 14.01 27.61
CA HIS A 638 -1.86 15.29 27.23
C HIS A 638 -3.13 15.15 26.40
N LEU A 639 -3.15 14.25 25.41
CA LEU A 639 -4.33 13.96 24.59
C LEU A 639 -5.52 13.52 25.46
N LEU A 640 -5.32 12.52 26.32
CA LEU A 640 -6.40 11.97 27.13
C LEU A 640 -6.92 12.97 28.16
N VAL A 641 -6.04 13.77 28.79
CA VAL A 641 -6.47 14.84 29.72
C VAL A 641 -7.29 15.88 28.97
N SER A 642 -6.83 16.33 27.78
CA SER A 642 -7.58 17.26 26.93
C SER A 642 -8.96 16.69 26.55
N VAL A 643 -9.03 15.43 26.11
CA VAL A 643 -10.30 14.74 25.80
C VAL A 643 -11.25 14.74 27.00
N THR A 644 -10.73 14.49 28.24
CA THR A 644 -11.59 14.48 29.43
C THR A 644 -12.16 15.86 29.74
N TYR A 645 -11.41 16.92 29.49
CA TYR A 645 -11.89 18.31 29.63
C TYR A 645 -12.96 18.64 28.57
N LEU A 646 -12.74 18.24 27.30
CA LEU A 646 -13.75 18.41 26.24
C LEU A 646 -15.05 17.69 26.54
N MET A 647 -15.00 16.47 27.10
CA MET A 647 -16.17 15.72 27.50
C MET A 647 -17.00 16.42 28.58
N GLU A 648 -16.37 17.30 29.35
CA GLU A 648 -17.01 18.12 30.38
C GLU A 648 -17.31 19.56 29.94
N GLY A 649 -17.06 19.90 28.64
CA GLY A 649 -17.29 21.25 28.10
C GLY A 649 -16.29 22.31 28.57
N GLN A 650 -15.13 21.90 29.06
CA GLN A 650 -14.09 22.80 29.59
C GLN A 650 -13.04 23.07 28.50
N GLY A 651 -13.40 23.86 27.48
CA GLY A 651 -12.60 24.09 26.28
C GLY A 651 -11.23 24.72 26.52
N GLU A 652 -11.12 25.70 27.41
CA GLU A 652 -9.83 26.40 27.68
C GLU A 652 -8.79 25.46 28.33
N GLN A 653 -9.22 24.59 29.25
CA GLN A 653 -8.34 23.62 29.87
C GLN A 653 -7.91 22.53 28.86
N ALA A 654 -8.83 22.14 27.98
CA ALA A 654 -8.53 21.21 26.90
C ALA A 654 -7.52 21.80 25.92
N LEU A 655 -7.70 23.08 25.55
CA LEU A 655 -6.83 23.77 24.61
C LEU A 655 -5.39 23.85 25.11
N ALA A 656 -5.14 24.14 26.38
CA ALA A 656 -3.79 24.20 26.94
C ALA A 656 -3.01 22.87 26.76
N HIS A 657 -3.68 21.72 26.92
CA HIS A 657 -3.05 20.42 26.67
C HIS A 657 -2.88 20.14 25.17
N ALA A 658 -3.82 20.57 24.33
CA ALA A 658 -3.73 20.44 22.87
C ALA A 658 -2.60 21.29 22.29
N GLU A 659 -2.38 22.50 22.81
CA GLU A 659 -1.25 23.36 22.46
C GLU A 659 0.08 22.68 22.81
N ARG A 660 0.16 22.05 23.99
CA ARG A 660 1.35 21.28 24.38
C ARG A 660 1.61 20.11 23.43
N MET A 661 0.56 19.43 22.95
CA MET A 661 0.72 18.38 21.93
C MET A 661 1.32 18.92 20.64
N VAL A 662 0.89 20.09 20.16
CA VAL A 662 1.47 20.72 18.95
C VAL A 662 2.91 21.18 19.18
N GLU A 663 3.28 21.63 20.39
CA GLU A 663 4.67 21.92 20.71
C GLU A 663 5.56 20.67 20.62
N LEU A 664 5.06 19.53 21.13
CA LEU A 664 5.76 18.25 21.10
C LEU A 664 5.79 17.65 19.69
N ALA A 665 4.72 17.78 18.92
CA ALA A 665 4.54 17.19 17.61
C ALA A 665 4.02 18.24 16.59
N PRO A 666 4.87 19.16 16.13
CA PRO A 666 4.42 20.33 15.35
C PRO A 666 3.90 19.97 13.94
N LEU A 667 4.19 18.79 13.45
CA LEU A 667 3.71 18.28 12.16
C LEU A 667 2.55 17.29 12.29
N ASP A 668 2.24 16.79 13.49
CA ASP A 668 1.15 15.83 13.70
C ASP A 668 -0.22 16.47 13.42
N ALA A 669 -0.87 16.02 12.37
CA ALA A 669 -2.20 16.47 11.99
C ALA A 669 -3.24 16.24 13.10
N ARG A 670 -3.10 15.16 13.89
CA ARG A 670 -4.01 14.81 14.99
C ARG A 670 -3.96 15.86 16.10
N ALA A 671 -2.76 16.36 16.44
CA ALA A 671 -2.59 17.41 17.45
C ALA A 671 -3.30 18.71 17.02
N ARG A 672 -3.13 19.13 15.76
CA ARG A 672 -3.80 20.32 15.22
C ARG A 672 -5.30 20.15 15.11
N LEU A 673 -5.79 19.02 14.62
CA LEU A 673 -7.22 18.72 14.59
C LEU A 673 -7.84 18.71 15.99
N HIS A 674 -7.05 18.36 17.01
CA HIS A 674 -7.50 18.41 18.39
C HIS A 674 -7.61 19.87 18.90
N ILE A 675 -6.67 20.76 18.54
CA ILE A 675 -6.81 22.22 18.76
C ILE A 675 -8.08 22.74 18.08
N VAL A 676 -8.31 22.40 16.80
CA VAL A 676 -9.51 22.82 16.05
C VAL A 676 -10.77 22.43 16.82
N LYS A 677 -10.80 21.23 17.38
CA LYS A 677 -11.93 20.77 18.18
C LYS A 677 -12.11 21.56 19.49
N CYS A 678 -11.01 21.93 20.16
CA CYS A 678 -11.07 22.78 21.36
C CYS A 678 -11.60 24.18 21.01
N LEU A 679 -11.11 24.77 19.92
CA LEU A 679 -11.53 26.10 19.44
C LEU A 679 -13.00 26.11 19.01
N GLU A 680 -13.48 25.02 18.40
CA GLU A 680 -14.90 24.84 18.08
C GLU A 680 -15.79 24.88 19.34
N VAL A 681 -15.37 24.21 20.42
CA VAL A 681 -16.09 24.24 21.71
C VAL A 681 -16.10 25.63 22.32
N LEU A 682 -15.13 26.45 22.01
CA LEU A 682 -14.97 27.84 22.47
C LEU A 682 -15.62 28.87 21.54
N ASP A 683 -16.27 28.43 20.44
CA ASP A 683 -16.82 29.31 19.39
C ASP A 683 -15.77 30.28 18.78
N ARG A 684 -14.50 29.85 18.71
CA ARG A 684 -13.37 30.59 18.14
C ARG A 684 -13.10 30.11 16.69
N ASP A 685 -14.10 30.26 15.80
CA ASP A 685 -14.10 29.69 14.45
C ASP A 685 -12.96 30.20 13.56
N ASP A 686 -12.63 31.48 13.62
CA ASP A 686 -11.57 32.10 12.79
C ASP A 686 -10.20 31.50 13.13
N GLU A 687 -9.93 31.24 14.40
CA GLU A 687 -8.70 30.59 14.83
C GLU A 687 -8.67 29.11 14.43
N ALA A 688 -9.83 28.44 14.48
CA ALA A 688 -9.94 27.07 14.02
C ALA A 688 -9.64 26.95 12.51
N ILE A 689 -10.14 27.88 11.70
CA ILE A 689 -9.85 27.94 10.26
C ILE A 689 -8.36 28.16 10.00
N GLU A 690 -7.70 29.03 10.77
CA GLU A 690 -6.27 29.24 10.62
C GLU A 690 -5.45 28.00 10.98
N GLN A 691 -5.82 27.29 12.04
CA GLN A 691 -5.20 26.01 12.39
C GLN A 691 -5.39 24.95 11.29
N LEU A 692 -6.54 24.95 10.61
CA LEU A 692 -6.79 24.05 9.46
C LEU A 692 -5.97 24.47 8.23
N ARG A 693 -5.75 25.76 7.98
CA ARG A 693 -4.86 26.21 6.90
C ARG A 693 -3.43 25.76 7.15
N GLU A 694 -2.90 25.99 8.35
CA GLU A 694 -1.57 25.53 8.72
C GLU A 694 -1.42 24.00 8.62
N LEU A 695 -2.48 23.26 8.98
CA LEU A 695 -2.50 21.81 8.82
C LEU A 695 -2.37 21.42 7.35
N LEU A 696 -3.23 21.97 6.49
CA LEU A 696 -3.25 21.63 5.05
C LEU A 696 -1.97 22.06 4.34
N GLU A 697 -1.37 23.18 4.72
CA GLU A 697 -0.07 23.62 4.18
C GLU A 697 1.07 22.65 4.46
N ARG A 698 1.00 21.94 5.60
CA ARG A 698 2.06 21.03 6.09
C ARG A 698 1.65 19.57 6.06
N ALA A 699 0.48 19.27 5.50
CA ALA A 699 -0.02 17.91 5.46
C ALA A 699 0.92 16.98 4.67
N TYR A 700 1.40 15.96 5.35
CA TYR A 700 2.31 14.96 4.80
C TYR A 700 1.64 13.57 4.65
N GLU A 701 0.42 13.41 5.11
CA GLU A 701 -0.33 12.15 5.00
C GLU A 701 -1.77 12.38 4.52
N PRO A 702 -2.33 11.46 3.71
CA PRO A 702 -3.68 11.62 3.15
C PRO A 702 -4.75 11.75 4.21
N GLN A 703 -4.63 10.98 5.30
CA GLN A 703 -5.62 10.98 6.37
C GLN A 703 -5.68 12.35 7.08
N GLY A 704 -4.51 12.94 7.40
CA GLY A 704 -4.43 14.26 8.00
C GLY A 704 -5.02 15.34 7.10
N ALA A 705 -4.64 15.35 5.81
CA ALA A 705 -5.20 16.27 4.82
C ALA A 705 -6.72 16.09 4.64
N GLY A 706 -7.18 14.85 4.55
CA GLY A 706 -8.60 14.53 4.40
C GLY A 706 -9.45 15.00 5.56
N TYR A 707 -9.04 14.76 6.80
CA TYR A 707 -9.73 15.29 7.97
C TYR A 707 -9.61 16.82 8.05
N GLY A 708 -8.48 17.40 7.61
CA GLY A 708 -8.32 18.85 7.47
C GLY A 708 -9.38 19.46 6.54
N TYR A 709 -9.53 18.92 5.34
CA TYR A 709 -10.58 19.34 4.42
C TYR A 709 -11.99 19.10 4.94
N TYR A 710 -12.25 17.96 5.55
CA TYR A 710 -13.55 17.64 6.13
C TYR A 710 -13.96 18.65 7.20
N ARG A 711 -13.03 19.05 8.09
CA ARG A 711 -13.30 20.07 9.08
C ARG A 711 -13.39 21.47 8.48
N MET A 712 -12.56 21.78 7.49
CA MET A 712 -12.63 23.04 6.74
C MET A 712 -14.00 23.20 6.06
N ALA A 713 -14.52 22.14 5.45
CA ALA A 713 -15.86 22.13 4.83
C ALA A 713 -16.95 22.54 5.83
N PHE A 714 -16.91 22.04 7.06
CA PHE A 714 -17.85 22.41 8.11
C PHE A 714 -17.81 23.91 8.43
N PHE A 715 -16.62 24.50 8.61
CA PHE A 715 -16.49 25.92 8.92
C PHE A 715 -16.87 26.81 7.73
N GLN A 716 -16.52 26.42 6.50
CA GLN A 716 -16.93 27.12 5.29
C GLN A 716 -18.47 27.11 5.14
N TRP A 717 -19.11 25.98 5.42
CA TRP A 717 -20.55 25.88 5.45
C TRP A 717 -21.17 26.78 6.54
N LYS A 718 -20.63 26.76 7.77
CA LYS A 718 -21.07 27.62 8.88
C LYS A 718 -20.99 29.12 8.53
N GLN A 719 -19.99 29.52 7.74
CA GLN A 719 -19.81 30.87 7.24
C GLN A 719 -20.66 31.23 6.00
N GLY A 720 -21.38 30.24 5.42
CA GLY A 720 -22.22 30.42 4.23
C GLY A 720 -21.45 30.31 2.90
N ASN A 721 -20.20 29.90 2.90
CA ASN A 721 -19.36 29.70 1.71
C ASN A 721 -19.62 28.31 1.10
N VAL A 722 -20.81 28.12 0.51
CA VAL A 722 -21.31 26.82 0.03
C VAL A 722 -20.36 26.16 -1.00
N ASN A 723 -19.85 26.94 -1.96
CA ASN A 723 -18.93 26.40 -2.98
C ASN A 723 -17.61 25.92 -2.38
N ALA A 724 -17.04 26.66 -1.42
CA ALA A 724 -15.82 26.25 -0.73
C ALA A 724 -16.07 25.03 0.14
N ALA A 725 -17.22 24.93 0.82
CA ALA A 725 -17.60 23.77 1.59
C ALA A 725 -17.72 22.52 0.71
N GLN A 726 -18.37 22.65 -0.47
CA GLN A 726 -18.50 21.55 -1.43
C GLN A 726 -17.14 21.09 -1.96
N ALA A 727 -16.25 22.03 -2.34
CA ALA A 727 -14.90 21.71 -2.80
C ALA A 727 -14.11 20.97 -1.73
N CYS A 728 -14.16 21.41 -0.48
CA CYS A 728 -13.50 20.74 0.65
C CYS A 728 -14.05 19.34 0.90
N TYR A 729 -15.38 19.12 0.86
CA TYR A 729 -15.95 17.78 0.98
C TYR A 729 -15.48 16.86 -0.14
N LYS A 730 -15.49 17.33 -1.39
CA LYS A 730 -15.02 16.53 -2.53
C LYS A 730 -13.54 16.17 -2.39
N SER A 731 -12.68 17.10 -1.97
CA SER A 731 -11.26 16.80 -1.68
C SER A 731 -11.09 15.79 -0.55
N ALA A 732 -11.90 15.88 0.51
CA ALA A 732 -11.84 14.92 1.63
C ALA A 732 -12.27 13.51 1.23
N MET A 733 -13.26 13.37 0.35
CA MET A 733 -13.82 12.07 -0.06
C MET A 733 -12.80 11.13 -0.65
N HIS A 734 -11.85 11.65 -1.42
CA HIS A 734 -10.78 10.86 -2.02
C HIS A 734 -9.72 10.43 -1.00
N LEU A 735 -9.47 11.26 0.01
CA LEU A 735 -8.40 11.06 0.99
C LEU A 735 -8.83 10.21 2.20
N ILE A 736 -10.11 10.22 2.56
CA ILE A 736 -10.64 9.48 3.72
C ILE A 736 -11.93 8.72 3.38
N PRO A 737 -11.87 7.70 2.51
CA PRO A 737 -13.04 6.91 2.09
C PRO A 737 -13.75 6.22 3.26
N SER A 738 -13.08 6.01 4.39
CA SER A 738 -13.67 5.38 5.59
C SER A 738 -14.89 6.12 6.16
N ILE A 739 -15.00 7.44 5.95
CA ILE A 739 -16.13 8.25 6.39
C ILE A 739 -16.99 8.79 5.23
N LEU A 740 -16.84 8.21 4.04
CA LEU A 740 -17.57 8.63 2.84
C LEU A 740 -19.09 8.70 3.05
N ALA A 741 -19.66 7.71 3.73
CA ALA A 741 -21.10 7.68 4.01
C ALA A 741 -21.57 8.87 4.88
N VAL A 742 -20.74 9.31 5.83
CA VAL A 742 -21.01 10.47 6.69
C VAL A 742 -20.94 11.75 5.87
N MET A 743 -19.84 11.91 5.10
CA MET A 743 -19.66 13.08 4.23
C MET A 743 -20.76 13.21 3.18
N SER A 744 -21.15 12.11 2.53
CA SER A 744 -22.25 12.09 1.55
C SER A 744 -23.57 12.53 2.17
N MET A 745 -23.82 12.16 3.43
CA MET A 745 -25.03 12.57 4.15
C MET A 745 -25.00 14.06 4.47
N GLU A 746 -23.87 14.60 4.93
CA GLU A 746 -23.69 16.03 5.23
C GLU A 746 -23.79 16.86 3.93
N MET A 747 -23.17 16.43 2.84
CA MET A 747 -23.31 17.04 1.52
C MET A 747 -24.75 17.04 1.03
N SER A 748 -25.51 15.97 1.23
CA SER A 748 -26.93 15.92 0.87
C SER A 748 -27.73 16.99 1.63
N VAL A 749 -27.41 17.25 2.89
CA VAL A 749 -28.03 18.34 3.68
C VAL A 749 -27.62 19.69 3.14
N LEU A 750 -26.32 19.89 2.83
CA LEU A 750 -25.81 21.12 2.21
C LEU A 750 -26.58 21.43 0.90
N TYR A 751 -26.76 20.42 0.05
CA TYR A 751 -27.48 20.51 -1.24
C TYR A 751 -28.96 20.85 -1.05
N LEU A 752 -29.64 20.21 -0.14
CA LEU A 752 -31.04 20.49 0.17
C LEU A 752 -31.25 21.91 0.68
N GLN A 753 -30.28 22.47 1.40
CA GLN A 753 -30.36 23.84 1.93
C GLN A 753 -30.00 24.89 0.88
N ASN A 754 -29.20 24.55 -0.13
CA ASN A 754 -28.66 25.50 -1.10
C ASN A 754 -28.77 24.97 -2.55
N PRO A 755 -29.99 24.64 -3.05
CA PRO A 755 -30.16 23.96 -4.33
C PRO A 755 -29.67 24.79 -5.54
N ASP A 756 -29.67 26.11 -5.43
CA ASP A 756 -29.26 27.02 -6.52
C ASP A 756 -27.75 27.29 -6.56
N MET A 757 -26.99 26.83 -5.56
CA MET A 757 -25.55 27.10 -5.42
C MET A 757 -24.67 25.87 -5.62
N VAL A 758 -25.28 24.70 -5.74
CA VAL A 758 -24.59 23.43 -5.86
C VAL A 758 -24.24 23.13 -7.30
N GLN A 759 -23.02 22.67 -7.54
CA GLN A 759 -22.57 22.13 -8.82
C GLN A 759 -22.51 20.60 -8.71
N ASP A 760 -23.32 19.89 -9.49
CA ASP A 760 -23.42 18.43 -9.43
C ASP A 760 -22.10 17.75 -9.84
N ASP A 761 -21.51 18.22 -10.95
CA ASP A 761 -20.21 17.75 -11.44
C ASP A 761 -19.19 18.89 -11.36
N MET A 762 -18.26 18.74 -10.40
CA MET A 762 -17.18 19.71 -10.20
C MET A 762 -15.87 19.02 -10.57
N GLU A 763 -15.30 19.46 -11.69
CA GLU A 763 -14.01 18.95 -12.18
C GLU A 763 -12.87 19.26 -11.20
N PRO A 764 -11.79 18.45 -11.16
CA PRO A 764 -10.65 18.64 -10.26
C PRO A 764 -10.07 20.06 -10.31
N GLU A 765 -9.90 20.64 -11.51
CA GLU A 765 -9.38 21.99 -11.70
C GLU A 765 -10.32 23.06 -11.13
N ALA A 766 -11.63 22.83 -11.21
CA ALA A 766 -12.62 23.73 -10.62
C ALA A 766 -12.57 23.66 -9.08
N ILE A 767 -12.37 22.47 -8.49
CA ILE A 767 -12.18 22.29 -7.06
C ILE A 767 -10.94 23.07 -6.60
N GLU A 768 -9.80 22.88 -7.26
CA GLU A 768 -8.57 23.59 -6.94
C GLU A 768 -8.73 25.12 -7.08
N GLY A 769 -9.40 25.56 -8.14
CA GLY A 769 -9.69 26.99 -8.36
C GLY A 769 -10.50 27.59 -7.21
N ILE A 770 -11.51 26.87 -6.70
CA ILE A 770 -12.33 27.29 -5.57
C ILE A 770 -11.52 27.31 -4.27
N LEU A 771 -10.71 26.28 -4.00
CA LEU A 771 -9.86 26.23 -2.84
C LEU A 771 -8.90 27.42 -2.80
N ARG A 772 -8.18 27.69 -3.91
CA ARG A 772 -7.26 28.84 -4.03
C ARG A 772 -7.97 30.18 -3.85
N ALA A 773 -9.19 30.33 -4.40
CA ALA A 773 -9.97 31.56 -4.28
C ALA A 773 -10.44 31.86 -2.85
N ASN A 774 -10.44 30.86 -1.97
CA ASN A 774 -10.83 30.95 -0.57
C ASN A 774 -9.64 30.82 0.40
N ASP A 775 -8.40 30.96 -0.08
CA ASP A 775 -7.16 30.81 0.71
C ASP A 775 -7.09 29.48 1.46
N ILE A 776 -7.57 28.39 0.83
CA ILE A 776 -7.49 27.03 1.35
C ILE A 776 -6.35 26.31 0.63
N PRO A 777 -5.31 25.86 1.35
CA PRO A 777 -4.17 25.18 0.73
C PRO A 777 -4.58 23.88 0.03
N ILE A 778 -3.90 23.56 -1.06
CA ILE A 778 -4.05 22.27 -1.77
C ILE A 778 -2.98 21.33 -1.20
N ALA A 779 -3.42 20.27 -0.55
CA ALA A 779 -2.56 19.28 0.08
C ALA A 779 -2.52 17.98 -0.74
N PRO A 780 -1.32 17.36 -0.93
CA PRO A 780 -0.02 17.88 -0.52
C PRO A 780 0.39 19.07 -1.41
N THR A 781 1.18 19.97 -0.86
CA THR A 781 1.75 21.07 -1.68
C THR A 781 2.84 20.51 -2.61
N GLU A 782 3.09 21.19 -3.74
CA GLU A 782 4.15 20.84 -4.68
C GLU A 782 5.50 20.67 -3.97
N HIS A 783 5.85 21.59 -3.08
CA HIS A 783 7.06 21.50 -2.27
C HIS A 783 7.09 20.27 -1.37
N THR A 784 5.95 19.88 -0.79
CA THR A 784 5.86 18.68 0.04
C THR A 784 6.07 17.41 -0.81
N CYS A 785 5.54 17.38 -2.03
CA CYS A 785 5.76 16.27 -2.97
C CYS A 785 7.25 16.13 -3.36
N GLU A 786 7.94 17.24 -3.64
CA GLU A 786 9.39 17.25 -3.88
C GLU A 786 10.17 16.67 -2.69
N LEU A 787 9.81 17.10 -1.46
CA LEU A 787 10.44 16.58 -0.25
C LEU A 787 10.19 15.09 -0.06
N PHE A 788 9.00 14.58 -0.36
CA PHE A 788 8.72 13.13 -0.29
C PHE A 788 9.64 12.36 -1.22
N TYR A 789 9.77 12.81 -2.47
CA TYR A 789 10.59 12.15 -3.47
C TYR A 789 12.06 12.13 -3.05
N ASP A 790 12.60 13.28 -2.62
CA ASP A 790 13.99 13.42 -2.16
C ASP A 790 14.28 12.53 -0.95
N CYS A 791 13.38 12.50 0.03
CA CYS A 791 13.54 11.70 1.23
C CYS A 791 13.38 10.19 0.96
N ALA A 792 12.42 9.80 0.11
CA ALA A 792 12.23 8.41 -0.30
C ALA A 792 13.49 7.88 -0.98
N ARG A 793 14.00 8.62 -1.95
CA ARG A 793 15.23 8.30 -2.67
C ARG A 793 16.42 8.21 -1.73
N ALA A 794 16.65 9.25 -0.95
CA ALA A 794 17.79 9.33 -0.03
C ALA A 794 17.79 8.20 1.01
N SER A 795 16.63 7.88 1.57
CA SER A 795 16.51 6.81 2.56
C SER A 795 16.75 5.43 1.94
N LEU A 796 16.27 5.21 0.71
CA LEU A 796 16.47 3.95 -0.01
C LEU A 796 17.93 3.79 -0.44
N ASP A 797 18.56 4.84 -0.99
CA ASP A 797 19.98 4.84 -1.37
C ASP A 797 20.91 4.66 -0.15
N ALA A 798 20.47 5.13 1.01
CA ALA A 798 21.13 4.88 2.28
C ALA A 798 20.80 3.51 2.89
N GLU A 799 20.01 2.67 2.24
CA GLU A 799 19.58 1.37 2.77
C GLU A 799 18.91 1.47 4.16
N ILE A 800 18.02 2.47 4.34
CA ILE A 800 17.21 2.68 5.56
C ILE A 800 15.77 2.29 5.21
N PHE A 801 15.53 1.00 5.04
CA PHE A 801 14.27 0.49 4.49
C PHE A 801 13.01 0.88 5.27
N PRO A 802 12.97 0.91 6.61
CA PRO A 802 11.79 1.36 7.33
C PRO A 802 11.38 2.80 6.97
N VAL A 803 12.37 3.69 6.82
CA VAL A 803 12.14 5.08 6.42
C VAL A 803 11.69 5.17 4.96
N ALA A 804 12.39 4.46 4.06
CA ALA A 804 12.05 4.41 2.65
C ALA A 804 10.63 3.87 2.40
N ARG A 805 10.23 2.82 3.12
CA ARG A 805 8.90 2.22 3.08
C ARG A 805 7.83 3.25 3.46
N ASN A 806 8.01 3.98 4.56
CA ASN A 806 7.08 5.03 4.98
C ASN A 806 6.88 6.10 3.89
N PHE A 807 7.96 6.62 3.31
CA PHE A 807 7.85 7.62 2.24
C PHE A 807 7.19 7.05 0.98
N ALA A 808 7.55 5.84 0.57
CA ALA A 808 6.97 5.18 -0.58
C ALA A 808 5.45 4.99 -0.42
N HIS A 809 4.98 4.57 0.76
CA HIS A 809 3.55 4.44 1.06
C HIS A 809 2.81 5.78 0.97
N ILE A 810 3.39 6.85 1.53
CA ILE A 810 2.79 8.19 1.44
C ILE A 810 2.70 8.65 -0.02
N MET A 811 3.77 8.47 -0.80
CA MET A 811 3.78 8.80 -2.23
C MET A 811 2.73 7.98 -2.99
N GLY A 812 2.67 6.67 -2.76
CA GLY A 812 1.67 5.80 -3.38
C GLY A 812 0.23 6.21 -3.06
N SER A 813 -0.02 6.64 -1.84
CA SER A 813 -1.34 7.06 -1.37
C SER A 813 -1.82 8.39 -1.98
N PHE A 814 -0.90 9.30 -2.34
CA PHE A 814 -1.25 10.57 -2.98
C PHE A 814 -1.22 10.49 -4.52
N MET A 815 -0.24 9.78 -5.09
CA MET A 815 0.03 9.84 -6.53
C MET A 815 -0.70 8.76 -7.32
N GLY A 816 -1.01 7.61 -6.70
CA GLY A 816 -1.63 6.47 -7.40
C GLY A 816 -0.81 5.99 -8.60
N ASP A 817 0.52 5.93 -8.47
CA ASP A 817 1.47 5.55 -9.51
C ASP A 817 1.82 4.06 -9.39
N ASP A 818 1.60 3.29 -10.46
CA ASP A 818 1.87 1.85 -10.51
C ASP A 818 3.36 1.53 -10.27
N ILE A 819 4.28 2.41 -10.71
CA ILE A 819 5.73 2.22 -10.54
C ILE A 819 6.09 2.38 -9.08
N ILE A 820 5.56 3.41 -8.43
CA ILE A 820 5.75 3.62 -6.98
C ILE A 820 5.15 2.45 -6.19
N ALA A 821 3.96 1.96 -6.59
CA ALA A 821 3.38 0.75 -6.00
C ALA A 821 4.31 -0.48 -6.18
N GLY A 822 5.02 -0.58 -7.31
CA GLY A 822 6.05 -1.60 -7.54
C GLY A 822 7.24 -1.47 -6.59
N VAL A 823 7.70 -0.24 -6.34
CA VAL A 823 8.76 0.05 -5.35
C VAL A 823 8.31 -0.33 -3.95
N ILE A 824 7.07 0.02 -3.56
CA ILE A 824 6.49 -0.34 -2.26
C ILE A 824 6.51 -1.86 -2.08
N ARG A 825 5.97 -2.62 -3.03
CA ARG A 825 5.99 -4.10 -2.97
C ARG A 825 7.38 -4.67 -2.79
N SER A 826 8.40 -4.06 -3.43
CA SER A 826 9.80 -4.50 -3.27
C SER A 826 10.35 -4.25 -1.87
N LEU A 827 9.85 -3.22 -1.18
CA LEU A 827 10.25 -2.86 0.18
C LEU A 827 9.51 -3.70 1.23
N GLU A 828 8.24 -4.03 0.99
CA GLU A 828 7.45 -4.91 1.85
C GLU A 828 7.98 -6.34 1.87
N ASP A 829 8.50 -6.79 0.74
CA ASP A 829 9.17 -8.10 0.65
C ASP A 829 10.50 -8.16 1.44
N GLU A 830 11.09 -7.03 1.87
CA GLU A 830 12.33 -7.04 2.67
C GLU A 830 12.08 -7.65 4.05
N PRO A 831 13.06 -8.43 4.58
CA PRO A 831 12.92 -9.03 5.90
C PRO A 831 12.67 -7.99 6.99
N ASP A 832 11.72 -8.28 7.87
CA ASP A 832 11.58 -7.59 9.14
C ASP A 832 12.49 -8.27 10.18
N HIS A 833 13.25 -7.50 10.92
CA HIS A 833 14.14 -8.01 11.97
C HIS A 833 13.77 -7.47 13.34
#